data_268ceaefd881453c76f7bd2e3cf299e1
#
_entry.id   268ceaefd881453c76f7bd2e3cf299e1
#
_cell.length_a   1.000
_cell.length_b   1.000
_cell.length_c   1.000
_cell.angle_alpha   90.00
_cell.angle_beta   90.00
_cell.angle_gamma   90.00
#
_symmetry.space_group_name_H-M   'P 1'
#
loop_
_entity.id
_entity.type
_entity.pdbx_description
1 polymer ?
#
loop_
_entity_poly.entity_id
_entity_poly.type
_entity_poly.pdbx_seq_one_letter_code
_entity_poly.pdbx_strand_id
1 'polypeptide(L)'
;MTKRLFFILSILLCASWVQAGEKEWVDSVMSTLSLRDKVAQLFITHHITPDDAKGRAGVRHQVADNKVGGLLFGKADIADYAGLIDYAQSLAEVPLMITADAEWGLSMRLGDAVRFPKNLALGATSDLALIEEYGRWLAQECRALGISISFAPVMDVNSNPDNPVIGMRSFGEDKQRVADLGAALARGLKSGGVMAVAKHFPGHGDTNTDSHHALPLINKDLNTLEKNELVPFRRAIKDGIDGVMVAHLNIPPLDNSGLPSSLSSAIVTDLLKQRLGFKNLVFTDGLEMQGAQLKDGSSNAVAAFLAGSDMLLCPTNADKDIPAMVEAVESGRISQDRLDESLRKVLTYKYRLGVDKLRPMSAKEAKKFLTSTDAQALNDRLSAACITILRDDNNLLPISANHHAVVKAIGAEHDNDFVTTARRLNAERLQPADDANTLVVVGVFNNKTESVKQLSSLKKQYGQRLIPVFLTNPYQVKGYASVIKDLPTVVLAGENTPALQKAAANVVFGAAPVCGRTSVSVEGVCKAGEGVSRAQTILGRSFPDARMKETIDSLVEKGLETKAFTGCQVMVLKDGKIVYENNAGYTDTDKRHKVTANTLFDLASVSKCVGTLAAAMAAYDSGLLDLDAEIGKYLPALADDPKGRLKVKELMFHETGMPASLNVYPVLLDTATYTGKIFTKKKGGVYTVECPEGQWGNADARLRTDIVSTKCDATFRHPVAKGLYVSDAGLDTIRACIYAIQPSGKKSYKYSCLNFILLKDVVESVTGVPMQQWMDEEVHSLLNNDRVLYRPLDKYDISEVAATEIDNMLRHQKVHGYVHDETAAFSGGIQGNAGLFSNATNIARWTQMLLNGGDYGGIRLLESATADKFLTTHSPGGKRGLGFDLHGKFVGHTGFTGTCFWLDPKRNLAVIILTNRINPWRGNKAFKALNFRNAILDAADAAS
;
A
#
# COMPACT_ATOMS: atom_id res chain seq x y z
N MET A 1 11.62 -32.20 24.60
CA MET A 1 13.02 -31.98 24.20
C MET A 1 13.50 -32.97 23.12
N THR A 2 13.12 -34.22 23.18
CA THR A 2 13.56 -35.30 22.25
C THR A 2 13.14 -35.15 20.78
N LYS A 3 11.94 -34.62 20.49
CA LYS A 3 11.50 -34.44 19.09
C LYS A 3 12.18 -33.28 18.35
N ARG A 4 12.64 -32.24 19.06
CA ARG A 4 13.41 -31.14 18.45
C ARG A 4 14.86 -31.55 18.16
N LEU A 5 15.43 -32.43 18.98
CA LEU A 5 16.79 -32.94 18.73
C LEU A 5 16.84 -33.87 17.52
N PHE A 6 15.80 -34.69 17.30
CA PHE A 6 15.71 -35.56 16.13
C PHE A 6 15.51 -34.77 14.83
N PHE A 7 14.77 -33.64 14.85
CA PHE A 7 14.57 -32.79 13.68
C PHE A 7 15.84 -32.00 13.32
N ILE A 8 16.59 -31.53 14.32
CA ILE A 8 17.89 -30.86 14.09
C ILE A 8 18.94 -31.85 13.62
N LEU A 9 18.95 -33.10 14.13
CA LEU A 9 19.88 -34.14 13.70
C LEU A 9 19.57 -34.61 12.27
N SER A 10 18.29 -34.70 11.88
CA SER A 10 17.91 -35.07 10.50
C SER A 10 18.24 -33.95 9.49
N ILE A 11 18.11 -32.68 9.87
CA ILE A 11 18.51 -31.55 9.01
C ILE A 11 20.04 -31.51 8.86
N LEU A 12 20.80 -31.77 9.93
CA LEU A 12 22.26 -31.82 9.89
C LEU A 12 22.76 -33.04 9.09
N LEU A 13 22.09 -34.17 9.17
CA LEU A 13 22.41 -35.36 8.37
C LEU A 13 22.10 -35.16 6.87
N CYS A 14 20.93 -34.56 6.54
CA CYS A 14 20.61 -34.21 5.15
C CYS A 14 21.59 -33.17 4.57
N ALA A 15 21.96 -32.16 5.35
CA ALA A 15 22.95 -31.17 4.91
C ALA A 15 24.33 -31.79 4.66
N SER A 16 24.76 -32.75 5.47
CA SER A 16 26.04 -33.41 5.30
C SER A 16 26.05 -34.37 4.09
N TRP A 17 24.92 -34.99 3.75
CA TRP A 17 24.83 -35.86 2.57
C TRP A 17 24.81 -35.05 1.26
N VAL A 18 24.12 -33.88 1.25
CA VAL A 18 24.14 -32.98 0.09
C VAL A 18 25.55 -32.40 -0.12
N GLN A 19 26.27 -32.09 0.94
CA GLN A 19 27.61 -31.54 0.89
C GLN A 19 28.67 -32.60 0.48
N ALA A 20 28.45 -33.86 0.80
CA ALA A 20 29.28 -34.97 0.29
C ALA A 20 29.14 -35.10 -1.22
N GLY A 21 27.93 -35.13 -1.75
CA GLY A 21 27.69 -35.21 -3.20
C GLY A 21 28.18 -34.00 -3.99
N GLU A 22 28.13 -32.78 -3.44
CA GLU A 22 28.69 -31.57 -4.05
C GLU A 22 30.21 -31.68 -4.21
N LYS A 23 30.91 -32.05 -3.16
CA LYS A 23 32.36 -32.17 -3.18
C LYS A 23 32.82 -33.26 -4.15
N GLU A 24 32.19 -34.43 -4.13
CA GLU A 24 32.49 -35.53 -5.01
C GLU A 24 32.30 -35.17 -6.48
N TRP A 25 31.20 -34.47 -6.81
CA TRP A 25 30.93 -34.00 -8.18
C TRP A 25 32.00 -33.00 -8.63
N VAL A 26 32.29 -31.99 -7.80
CA VAL A 26 33.30 -30.98 -8.11
C VAL A 26 34.67 -31.59 -8.33
N ASP A 27 35.12 -32.48 -7.43
CA ASP A 27 36.43 -33.16 -7.52
C ASP A 27 36.48 -34.05 -8.75
N SER A 28 35.40 -34.75 -9.09
CA SER A 28 35.31 -35.60 -10.30
C SER A 28 35.50 -34.77 -11.58
N VAL A 29 34.72 -33.65 -11.71
CA VAL A 29 34.84 -32.80 -12.90
C VAL A 29 36.23 -32.16 -12.98
N MET A 30 36.76 -31.65 -11.87
CA MET A 30 38.11 -31.05 -11.84
C MET A 30 39.20 -32.01 -12.29
N SER A 31 39.07 -33.31 -11.96
CA SER A 31 40.06 -34.33 -12.32
C SER A 31 40.07 -34.72 -13.81
N THR A 32 38.95 -34.46 -14.51
CA THR A 32 38.81 -34.81 -15.94
C THR A 32 39.24 -33.67 -16.88
N LEU A 33 39.35 -32.44 -16.38
CA LEU A 33 39.61 -31.27 -17.20
C LEU A 33 41.13 -31.10 -17.48
N SER A 34 41.48 -30.85 -18.73
CA SER A 34 42.80 -30.34 -19.10
C SER A 34 43.02 -28.93 -18.55
N LEU A 35 44.27 -28.44 -18.50
CA LEU A 35 44.57 -27.08 -18.07
C LEU A 35 43.79 -26.05 -18.90
N ARG A 36 43.73 -26.24 -20.23
CA ARG A 36 42.99 -25.36 -21.13
C ARG A 36 41.51 -25.39 -20.81
N ASP A 37 40.94 -26.58 -20.57
CA ASP A 37 39.49 -26.68 -20.24
C ASP A 37 39.20 -26.07 -18.85
N LYS A 38 40.07 -26.22 -17.86
CA LYS A 38 39.98 -25.54 -16.54
C LYS A 38 39.92 -24.05 -16.70
N VAL A 39 40.79 -23.46 -17.49
CA VAL A 39 40.82 -22.04 -17.81
C VAL A 39 39.55 -21.63 -18.53
N ALA A 40 39.10 -22.36 -19.54
CA ALA A 40 37.93 -22.04 -20.32
C ALA A 40 36.63 -21.99 -19.49
N GLN A 41 36.55 -22.83 -18.43
CA GLN A 41 35.39 -22.81 -17.51
C GLN A 41 35.22 -21.50 -16.71
N LEU A 42 36.22 -20.61 -16.69
CA LEU A 42 36.18 -19.32 -16.06
C LEU A 42 35.58 -18.20 -16.95
N PHE A 43 35.33 -18.52 -18.23
CA PHE A 43 34.85 -17.56 -19.21
C PHE A 43 33.32 -17.64 -19.42
N ILE A 44 32.67 -16.50 -19.50
CA ILE A 44 31.29 -16.33 -19.99
C ILE A 44 31.37 -15.47 -21.25
N THR A 45 31.05 -16.06 -22.40
CA THR A 45 31.11 -15.33 -23.68
C THR A 45 29.75 -14.74 -24.06
N HIS A 46 29.78 -13.59 -24.71
CA HIS A 46 28.57 -12.96 -25.24
C HIS A 46 28.19 -13.63 -26.56
N HIS A 47 26.93 -13.95 -26.72
CA HIS A 47 26.39 -14.51 -27.94
C HIS A 47 25.20 -13.70 -28.45
N ILE A 48 25.24 -13.31 -29.70
CA ILE A 48 24.17 -12.51 -30.33
C ILE A 48 23.24 -13.47 -31.07
N THR A 49 21.95 -13.36 -30.81
CA THR A 49 20.87 -14.10 -31.48
C THR A 49 20.54 -13.51 -32.85
N PRO A 50 19.83 -14.18 -33.77
CA PRO A 50 18.77 -15.18 -33.57
C PRO A 50 19.21 -16.65 -33.54
N ASP A 51 18.26 -17.58 -33.30
CA ASP A 51 18.45 -19.05 -33.45
C ASP A 51 18.40 -19.47 -34.91
N ASP A 52 19.46 -19.15 -35.65
CA ASP A 52 19.67 -19.55 -37.04
C ASP A 52 20.96 -20.33 -37.21
N ALA A 53 21.30 -20.73 -38.45
CA ALA A 53 22.52 -21.49 -38.74
C ALA A 53 23.79 -20.77 -38.27
N LYS A 54 23.84 -19.42 -38.36
CA LYS A 54 25.00 -18.63 -37.93
C LYS A 54 25.04 -18.53 -36.39
N GLY A 55 23.88 -18.31 -35.74
CA GLY A 55 23.76 -18.30 -34.29
C GLY A 55 24.22 -19.64 -33.70
N ARG A 56 23.70 -20.75 -34.20
CA ARG A 56 24.11 -22.11 -33.78
C ARG A 56 25.59 -22.40 -34.02
N ALA A 57 26.15 -21.95 -35.15
CA ALA A 57 27.59 -22.11 -35.42
C ALA A 57 28.43 -21.34 -34.39
N GLY A 58 28.05 -20.13 -34.04
CA GLY A 58 28.69 -19.34 -32.98
C GLY A 58 28.59 -19.99 -31.61
N VAL A 59 27.40 -20.49 -31.21
CA VAL A 59 27.24 -21.29 -29.98
C VAL A 59 28.12 -22.50 -29.98
N ARG A 60 28.14 -23.28 -31.07
CA ARG A 60 29.01 -24.48 -31.20
C ARG A 60 30.48 -24.13 -31.00
N HIS A 61 30.96 -23.06 -31.64
CA HIS A 61 32.35 -22.61 -31.50
C HIS A 61 32.71 -22.31 -30.03
N GLN A 62 31.85 -21.57 -29.31
CA GLN A 62 32.12 -21.25 -27.91
C GLN A 62 32.00 -22.45 -26.97
N VAL A 63 31.02 -23.32 -27.19
CA VAL A 63 30.71 -24.42 -26.27
C VAL A 63 31.49 -25.69 -26.57
N ALA A 64 31.54 -26.11 -27.83
CA ALA A 64 32.22 -27.38 -28.20
C ALA A 64 33.72 -27.19 -28.45
N ASP A 65 34.13 -26.08 -29.11
CA ASP A 65 35.53 -25.87 -29.47
C ASP A 65 36.29 -25.16 -28.35
N ASN A 66 35.75 -24.06 -27.81
CA ASN A 66 36.34 -23.26 -26.70
C ASN A 66 36.06 -23.85 -25.32
N LYS A 67 34.97 -24.59 -25.13
CA LYS A 67 34.54 -25.21 -23.87
C LYS A 67 34.33 -24.18 -22.73
N VAL A 68 33.77 -23.01 -23.05
CA VAL A 68 33.56 -21.95 -22.08
C VAL A 68 32.63 -22.36 -20.93
N GLY A 69 32.79 -21.74 -19.76
CA GLY A 69 32.01 -22.05 -18.57
C GLY A 69 30.55 -21.55 -18.59
N GLY A 70 30.25 -20.56 -19.45
CA GLY A 70 28.90 -19.99 -19.54
C GLY A 70 28.69 -19.11 -20.76
N LEU A 71 27.42 -18.72 -20.96
CA LEU A 71 27.00 -17.84 -22.06
C LEU A 71 26.11 -16.70 -21.53
N LEU A 72 26.27 -15.52 -22.13
CA LEU A 72 25.38 -14.37 -22.02
C LEU A 72 24.74 -14.13 -23.38
N PHE A 73 23.41 -14.12 -23.46
CA PHE A 73 22.68 -13.85 -24.69
C PHE A 73 22.25 -12.40 -24.82
N GLY A 74 22.31 -11.87 -26.05
CA GLY A 74 21.87 -10.53 -26.42
C GLY A 74 20.34 -10.39 -26.53
N LYS A 75 19.87 -9.35 -27.23
CA LYS A 75 18.43 -9.16 -27.46
C LYS A 75 17.90 -10.19 -28.48
N ALA A 76 16.72 -10.75 -28.17
CA ALA A 76 16.02 -11.69 -29.02
C ALA A 76 14.55 -11.81 -28.62
N ASP A 77 13.86 -12.82 -29.14
CA ASP A 77 12.56 -13.26 -28.63
C ASP A 77 12.69 -14.52 -27.74
N ILE A 78 11.59 -14.92 -27.13
CA ILE A 78 11.54 -16.07 -26.23
C ILE A 78 11.91 -17.38 -26.96
N ALA A 79 11.52 -17.50 -28.23
CA ALA A 79 11.77 -18.73 -29.01
C ALA A 79 13.25 -18.93 -29.31
N ASP A 80 13.93 -17.83 -29.70
CA ASP A 80 15.38 -17.86 -29.97
C ASP A 80 16.17 -18.24 -28.69
N TYR A 81 15.80 -17.65 -27.55
CA TYR A 81 16.44 -17.97 -26.27
C TYR A 81 16.26 -19.43 -25.90
N ALA A 82 15.04 -19.96 -25.92
CA ALA A 82 14.77 -21.34 -25.59
C ALA A 82 15.54 -22.31 -26.51
N GLY A 83 15.53 -22.05 -27.83
CA GLY A 83 16.20 -22.88 -28.83
C GLY A 83 17.72 -22.89 -28.69
N LEU A 84 18.33 -21.72 -28.54
CA LEU A 84 19.78 -21.57 -28.42
C LEU A 84 20.31 -22.10 -27.08
N ILE A 85 19.60 -21.90 -25.98
CA ILE A 85 20.02 -22.40 -24.66
C ILE A 85 19.96 -23.93 -24.62
N ASP A 86 18.88 -24.54 -25.12
CA ASP A 86 18.78 -25.99 -25.21
C ASP A 86 19.88 -26.57 -26.08
N TYR A 87 20.11 -25.98 -27.25
CA TYR A 87 21.20 -26.35 -28.13
C TYR A 87 22.58 -26.22 -27.46
N ALA A 88 22.86 -25.12 -26.79
CA ALA A 88 24.11 -24.88 -26.08
C ALA A 88 24.36 -25.95 -24.99
N GLN A 89 23.35 -26.20 -24.16
CA GLN A 89 23.46 -27.24 -23.12
C GLN A 89 23.63 -28.65 -23.67
N SER A 90 23.11 -28.94 -24.87
CA SER A 90 23.28 -30.24 -25.52
C SER A 90 24.71 -30.50 -26.01
N LEU A 91 25.48 -29.43 -26.24
CA LEU A 91 26.87 -29.51 -26.70
C LEU A 91 27.88 -29.50 -25.55
N ALA A 92 27.46 -29.07 -24.35
CA ALA A 92 28.37 -28.82 -23.24
C ALA A 92 28.83 -30.10 -22.55
N GLU A 93 30.14 -30.34 -22.49
CA GLU A 93 30.75 -31.44 -21.69
C GLU A 93 30.60 -31.15 -20.18
N VAL A 94 30.81 -29.92 -19.76
CA VAL A 94 30.49 -29.42 -18.40
C VAL A 94 29.31 -28.45 -18.52
N PRO A 95 28.19 -28.69 -17.80
CA PRO A 95 26.99 -27.88 -17.93
C PRO A 95 27.28 -26.39 -17.80
N LEU A 96 26.64 -25.57 -18.67
CA LEU A 96 26.88 -24.14 -18.76
C LEU A 96 26.12 -23.33 -17.70
N MET A 97 26.76 -22.27 -17.24
CA MET A 97 26.07 -21.16 -16.60
C MET A 97 25.46 -20.27 -17.67
N ILE A 98 24.14 -20.27 -17.79
CA ILE A 98 23.44 -19.33 -18.67
C ILE A 98 23.11 -18.08 -17.85
N THR A 99 23.51 -16.92 -18.38
CA THR A 99 23.38 -15.65 -17.68
C THR A 99 22.52 -14.65 -18.44
N ALA A 100 21.90 -13.71 -17.76
CA ALA A 100 21.16 -12.61 -18.38
C ALA A 100 21.25 -11.34 -17.56
N ASP A 101 21.27 -10.19 -18.25
CA ASP A 101 20.89 -8.92 -17.63
C ASP A 101 19.38 -8.83 -17.57
N ALA A 102 18.86 -8.95 -16.36
CA ALA A 102 17.43 -8.87 -16.11
C ALA A 102 17.11 -7.89 -14.98
N GLU A 103 17.64 -6.66 -15.11
CA GLU A 103 17.54 -5.62 -14.06
C GLU A 103 16.10 -5.20 -13.77
N TRP A 104 15.23 -5.20 -14.79
CA TRP A 104 13.77 -4.95 -14.69
C TRP A 104 12.97 -6.03 -15.40
N GLY A 105 13.39 -7.29 -15.22
CA GLY A 105 12.78 -8.46 -15.86
C GLY A 105 13.44 -8.84 -17.18
N LEU A 106 13.07 -10.01 -17.69
CA LEU A 106 13.61 -10.51 -18.94
C LEU A 106 13.22 -9.66 -20.15
N SER A 107 12.20 -8.83 -20.06
CA SER A 107 11.86 -7.85 -21.10
C SER A 107 12.98 -6.84 -21.41
N MET A 108 14.00 -6.74 -20.57
CA MET A 108 15.23 -6.03 -20.90
C MET A 108 15.94 -6.62 -22.13
N ARG A 109 15.79 -7.93 -22.34
CA ARG A 109 16.41 -8.70 -23.44
C ARG A 109 15.40 -9.28 -24.40
N LEU A 110 14.19 -9.63 -23.94
CA LEU A 110 13.14 -10.30 -24.69
C LEU A 110 12.01 -9.31 -25.04
N GLY A 111 11.83 -9.04 -26.33
CA GLY A 111 10.84 -8.05 -26.76
C GLY A 111 9.38 -8.45 -26.55
N ASP A 112 9.12 -9.75 -26.37
CA ASP A 112 7.78 -10.34 -26.25
C ASP A 112 7.45 -10.84 -24.84
N ALA A 113 8.24 -10.48 -23.81
CA ALA A 113 7.95 -10.71 -22.40
C ALA A 113 7.23 -9.50 -21.74
N VAL A 114 6.56 -9.73 -20.61
CA VAL A 114 5.96 -8.64 -19.83
C VAL A 114 7.04 -7.66 -19.36
N ARG A 115 6.78 -6.37 -19.63
CA ARG A 115 7.70 -5.30 -19.24
C ARG A 115 7.35 -4.77 -17.86
N PHE A 116 8.18 -5.07 -16.88
CA PHE A 116 8.11 -4.50 -15.54
C PHE A 116 8.69 -3.08 -15.49
N PRO A 117 8.34 -2.26 -14.48
CA PRO A 117 8.92 -0.94 -14.29
C PRO A 117 10.44 -1.02 -14.05
N LYS A 118 11.16 -0.01 -14.52
CA LYS A 118 12.59 0.11 -14.23
C LYS A 118 12.85 0.44 -12.76
N ASN A 119 14.06 0.15 -12.33
CA ASN A 119 14.43 0.28 -10.92
C ASN A 119 14.19 1.68 -10.34
N LEU A 120 14.39 2.76 -11.11
CA LEU A 120 14.14 4.11 -10.61
C LEU A 120 12.67 4.35 -10.29
N ALA A 121 11.76 3.80 -11.08
CA ALA A 121 10.33 3.83 -10.78
C ALA A 121 10.00 2.93 -9.58
N LEU A 122 10.55 1.70 -9.53
CA LEU A 122 10.44 0.80 -8.38
C LEU A 122 11.03 1.40 -7.10
N GLY A 123 12.01 2.31 -7.21
CA GLY A 123 12.55 3.07 -6.11
C GLY A 123 11.53 3.93 -5.37
N ALA A 124 10.35 4.15 -5.92
CA ALA A 124 9.26 4.86 -5.24
C ALA A 124 8.58 4.02 -4.15
N THR A 125 8.61 2.69 -4.23
CA THR A 125 7.95 1.83 -3.23
C THR A 125 8.78 1.65 -1.96
N SER A 126 8.09 1.48 -0.83
CA SER A 126 8.66 0.99 0.43
C SER A 126 8.28 -0.46 0.73
N ASP A 127 7.50 -1.11 -0.13
CA ASP A 127 7.05 -2.50 0.04
C ASP A 127 8.16 -3.48 -0.37
N LEU A 128 9.01 -3.82 0.60
CA LEU A 128 10.10 -4.77 0.41
C LEU A 128 9.61 -6.19 0.12
N ALA A 129 8.43 -6.56 0.62
CA ALA A 129 7.84 -7.88 0.38
C ALA A 129 7.40 -8.03 -1.08
N LEU A 130 6.84 -6.97 -1.67
CA LEU A 130 6.49 -6.92 -3.09
C LEU A 130 7.73 -7.02 -3.99
N ILE A 131 8.83 -6.36 -3.62
CA ILE A 131 10.09 -6.45 -4.37
C ILE A 131 10.72 -7.85 -4.23
N GLU A 132 10.63 -8.48 -3.08
CA GLU A 132 11.10 -9.85 -2.90
C GLU A 132 10.23 -10.86 -3.68
N GLU A 133 8.91 -10.68 -3.71
CA GLU A 133 7.99 -11.44 -4.56
C GLU A 133 8.36 -11.29 -6.05
N TYR A 134 8.62 -10.05 -6.48
CA TYR A 134 9.09 -9.76 -7.83
C TYR A 134 10.40 -10.49 -8.13
N GLY A 135 11.35 -10.49 -7.22
CA GLY A 135 12.60 -11.26 -7.36
C GLY A 135 12.37 -12.77 -7.54
N ARG A 136 11.43 -13.35 -6.79
CA ARG A 136 11.02 -14.76 -6.96
C ARG A 136 10.40 -15.01 -8.33
N TRP A 137 9.54 -14.12 -8.78
CA TRP A 137 8.93 -14.19 -10.11
C TRP A 137 10.00 -14.14 -11.21
N LEU A 138 10.92 -13.17 -11.12
CA LEU A 138 12.04 -13.04 -12.04
C LEU A 138 12.92 -14.30 -12.08
N ALA A 139 13.16 -14.94 -10.93
CA ALA A 139 13.85 -16.21 -10.89
C ALA A 139 13.08 -17.33 -11.64
N GLN A 140 11.76 -17.36 -11.50
CA GLN A 140 10.93 -18.33 -12.23
C GLN A 140 10.97 -18.07 -13.75
N GLU A 141 10.93 -16.80 -14.19
CA GLU A 141 11.12 -16.43 -15.60
C GLU A 141 12.48 -16.89 -16.12
N CYS A 142 13.55 -16.61 -15.38
CA CYS A 142 14.90 -17.05 -15.72
C CYS A 142 14.97 -18.58 -15.84
N ARG A 143 14.49 -19.32 -14.86
CA ARG A 143 14.51 -20.78 -14.86
C ARG A 143 13.65 -21.40 -15.97
N ALA A 144 12.52 -20.76 -16.31
CA ALA A 144 11.69 -21.21 -17.44
C ALA A 144 12.45 -21.19 -18.78
N LEU A 145 13.46 -20.35 -18.90
CA LEU A 145 14.34 -20.27 -20.06
C LEU A 145 15.72 -20.93 -19.86
N GLY A 146 15.93 -21.64 -18.75
CA GLY A 146 17.22 -22.29 -18.49
C GLY A 146 18.31 -21.34 -18.00
N ILE A 147 17.98 -20.11 -17.62
CA ILE A 147 18.91 -19.11 -17.10
C ILE A 147 19.16 -19.37 -15.63
N SER A 148 20.44 -19.47 -15.24
CA SER A 148 20.88 -19.79 -13.88
C SER A 148 21.42 -18.59 -13.11
N ILE A 149 21.79 -17.49 -13.77
CA ILE A 149 22.39 -16.30 -13.18
C ILE A 149 21.69 -15.06 -13.74
N SER A 150 21.22 -14.18 -12.86
CA SER A 150 20.78 -12.83 -13.20
C SER A 150 21.82 -11.82 -12.75
N PHE A 151 22.31 -10.98 -13.67
CA PHE A 151 23.14 -9.81 -13.34
C PHE A 151 22.26 -8.68 -12.80
N ALA A 152 21.65 -8.96 -11.67
CA ALA A 152 20.83 -8.08 -10.83
C ALA A 152 20.99 -8.52 -9.37
N PRO A 153 20.81 -7.62 -8.41
CA PRO A 153 20.36 -6.23 -8.51
C PRO A 153 21.45 -5.24 -8.87
N VAL A 154 21.01 -4.08 -9.43
CA VAL A 154 21.86 -2.88 -9.52
C VAL A 154 21.91 -2.23 -8.14
N MET A 155 23.12 -2.13 -7.58
CA MET A 155 23.38 -1.59 -6.24
C MET A 155 24.01 -0.17 -6.30
N ASP A 156 24.05 0.43 -7.48
CA ASP A 156 24.59 1.79 -7.66
C ASP A 156 23.65 2.82 -7.06
N VAL A 157 24.19 3.73 -6.25
CA VAL A 157 23.50 4.89 -5.72
C VAL A 157 23.60 6.02 -6.75
N ASN A 158 22.48 6.42 -7.37
CA ASN A 158 22.50 7.43 -8.45
C ASN A 158 22.65 8.85 -7.90
N SER A 159 23.83 9.16 -7.39
CA SER A 159 24.14 10.46 -6.79
C SER A 159 24.33 11.59 -7.82
N ASN A 160 24.53 11.24 -9.09
CA ASN A 160 24.62 12.19 -10.19
C ASN A 160 23.37 12.09 -11.09
N PRO A 161 22.49 13.10 -11.12
CA PRO A 161 21.29 13.10 -11.96
C PRO A 161 21.59 13.06 -13.46
N ASP A 162 22.78 13.48 -13.88
CA ASP A 162 23.23 13.52 -15.28
C ASP A 162 24.04 12.26 -15.67
N ASN A 163 24.04 11.22 -14.83
CA ASN A 163 24.74 9.97 -15.10
C ASN A 163 24.18 9.31 -16.37
N PRO A 164 25.01 9.09 -17.42
CA PRO A 164 24.55 8.57 -18.71
C PRO A 164 24.27 7.07 -18.71
N VAL A 165 24.77 6.32 -17.70
CA VAL A 165 24.77 4.85 -17.66
C VAL A 165 23.77 4.31 -16.66
N ILE A 166 23.82 4.81 -15.43
CA ILE A 166 23.01 4.26 -14.33
C ILE A 166 21.59 4.86 -14.34
N GLY A 167 21.40 6.13 -14.07
CA GLY A 167 20.11 6.81 -14.21
C GLY A 167 18.90 5.96 -13.80
N MET A 168 18.08 5.58 -14.77
CA MET A 168 16.88 4.75 -14.57
C MET A 168 17.12 3.31 -14.09
N ARG A 169 18.39 2.85 -14.13
CA ARG A 169 18.77 1.49 -13.70
C ARG A 169 18.92 1.37 -12.18
N SER A 170 19.23 2.47 -11.47
CA SER A 170 19.31 2.52 -10.00
C SER A 170 17.94 2.60 -9.35
N PHE A 171 17.81 2.14 -8.11
CA PHE A 171 16.63 2.36 -7.27
C PHE A 171 16.51 3.79 -6.72
N GLY A 172 17.50 4.66 -6.92
CA GLY A 172 17.48 6.06 -6.54
C GLY A 172 18.79 6.61 -6.02
N GLU A 173 18.72 7.77 -5.37
CA GLU A 173 19.88 8.47 -4.82
C GLU A 173 20.10 8.20 -3.32
N ASP A 174 19.11 7.65 -2.61
CA ASP A 174 19.24 7.28 -1.21
C ASP A 174 19.88 5.90 -1.05
N LYS A 175 21.07 5.87 -0.46
CA LYS A 175 21.89 4.66 -0.27
C LYS A 175 21.18 3.55 0.52
N GLN A 176 20.36 3.93 1.52
CA GLN A 176 19.67 2.93 2.34
C GLN A 176 18.52 2.32 1.55
N ARG A 177 17.78 3.12 0.80
CA ARG A 177 16.71 2.64 -0.08
C ARG A 177 17.25 1.71 -1.17
N VAL A 178 18.37 2.08 -1.82
CA VAL A 178 19.05 1.21 -2.79
C VAL A 178 19.47 -0.11 -2.14
N ALA A 179 20.04 -0.05 -0.92
CA ALA A 179 20.45 -1.24 -0.18
C ALA A 179 19.26 -2.16 0.15
N ASP A 180 18.16 -1.60 0.65
CA ASP A 180 16.99 -2.39 1.10
C ASP A 180 16.23 -3.02 -0.07
N LEU A 181 15.96 -2.25 -1.14
CA LEU A 181 15.28 -2.75 -2.34
C LEU A 181 16.14 -3.74 -3.11
N GLY A 182 17.44 -3.45 -3.28
CA GLY A 182 18.37 -4.38 -3.94
C GLY A 182 18.53 -5.68 -3.16
N ALA A 183 18.64 -5.62 -1.83
CA ALA A 183 18.68 -6.82 -0.99
C ALA A 183 17.38 -7.63 -1.05
N ALA A 184 16.21 -6.99 -1.11
CA ALA A 184 14.93 -7.68 -1.27
C ALA A 184 14.84 -8.40 -2.61
N LEU A 185 15.24 -7.74 -3.71
CA LEU A 185 15.30 -8.35 -5.04
C LEU A 185 16.27 -9.56 -5.07
N ALA A 186 17.45 -9.41 -4.46
CA ALA A 186 18.43 -10.49 -4.38
C ALA A 186 17.91 -11.71 -3.60
N ARG A 187 17.22 -11.50 -2.47
CA ARG A 187 16.60 -12.60 -1.71
C ARG A 187 15.53 -13.31 -2.53
N GLY A 188 14.72 -12.56 -3.27
CA GLY A 188 13.72 -13.12 -4.17
C GLY A 188 14.36 -14.02 -5.24
N LEU A 189 15.36 -13.51 -5.96
CA LEU A 189 16.12 -14.27 -6.97
C LEU A 189 16.70 -15.57 -6.39
N LYS A 190 17.39 -15.45 -5.26
CA LYS A 190 18.03 -16.60 -4.59
C LYS A 190 17.01 -17.64 -4.12
N SER A 191 15.89 -17.20 -3.52
CA SER A 191 14.83 -18.11 -3.07
C SER A 191 14.16 -18.86 -4.23
N GLY A 192 14.15 -18.27 -5.43
CA GLY A 192 13.68 -18.88 -6.67
C GLY A 192 14.72 -19.76 -7.39
N GLY A 193 15.92 -19.92 -6.82
CA GLY A 193 16.98 -20.81 -7.36
C GLY A 193 17.79 -20.21 -8.51
N VAL A 194 17.92 -18.88 -8.57
CA VAL A 194 18.75 -18.13 -9.52
C VAL A 194 19.80 -17.34 -8.74
N MET A 195 21.04 -17.38 -9.18
CA MET A 195 22.13 -16.60 -8.60
C MET A 195 21.87 -15.11 -8.85
N ALA A 196 21.90 -14.33 -7.78
CA ALA A 196 21.86 -12.87 -7.83
C ALA A 196 23.29 -12.31 -7.80
N VAL A 197 23.57 -11.32 -8.66
CA VAL A 197 24.88 -10.68 -8.78
C VAL A 197 24.72 -9.17 -8.57
N ALA A 198 25.24 -8.66 -7.46
CA ALA A 198 25.23 -7.24 -7.14
C ALA A 198 26.20 -6.47 -8.05
N LYS A 199 25.72 -5.35 -8.67
CA LYS A 199 26.53 -4.56 -9.63
C LYS A 199 26.25 -3.07 -9.51
N HIS A 200 27.19 -2.22 -9.86
CA HIS A 200 28.53 -2.42 -10.40
C HIS A 200 29.56 -1.96 -9.36
N PHE A 201 30.23 -2.89 -8.70
CA PHE A 201 31.15 -2.59 -7.61
C PHE A 201 32.37 -1.77 -8.10
N PRO A 202 32.85 -0.76 -7.36
CA PRO A 202 32.42 -0.29 -6.04
C PRO A 202 31.32 0.78 -6.05
N GLY A 203 30.67 1.03 -7.17
CA GLY A 203 29.54 1.95 -7.35
C GLY A 203 29.77 2.88 -8.54
N HIS A 204 28.88 2.81 -9.54
CA HIS A 204 28.96 3.53 -10.82
C HIS A 204 28.02 4.75 -10.88
N GLY A 205 27.35 5.07 -9.78
CA GLY A 205 26.24 6.05 -9.76
C GLY A 205 26.64 7.52 -9.86
N ASP A 206 27.93 7.84 -9.67
CA ASP A 206 28.45 9.24 -9.68
C ASP A 206 29.25 9.58 -10.94
N THR A 207 29.21 8.76 -11.98
CA THR A 207 30.01 8.99 -13.17
C THR A 207 29.34 9.92 -14.18
N ASN A 208 30.18 10.65 -14.96
CA ASN A 208 29.76 11.52 -16.06
C ASN A 208 30.07 10.92 -17.44
N THR A 209 30.65 9.72 -17.49
CA THR A 209 31.13 9.06 -18.71
C THR A 209 30.58 7.65 -18.77
N ASP A 210 30.21 7.22 -19.96
CA ASP A 210 29.79 5.85 -20.22
C ASP A 210 31.01 4.93 -20.37
N SER A 211 31.07 3.88 -19.55
CA SER A 211 32.14 2.86 -19.56
C SER A 211 32.19 2.05 -20.86
N HIS A 212 31.13 2.04 -21.66
CA HIS A 212 31.13 1.45 -23.00
C HIS A 212 32.01 2.26 -23.98
N HIS A 213 32.24 3.54 -23.73
CA HIS A 213 32.95 4.44 -24.63
C HIS A 213 34.30 4.93 -24.11
N ALA A 214 34.48 5.02 -22.79
CA ALA A 214 35.71 5.43 -22.16
C ALA A 214 35.79 4.95 -20.70
N LEU A 215 36.96 5.07 -20.06
CA LEU A 215 37.13 4.73 -18.64
C LEU A 215 36.60 5.87 -17.74
N PRO A 216 35.49 5.70 -17.00
CA PRO A 216 34.91 6.74 -16.14
C PRO A 216 35.81 7.00 -14.92
N LEU A 217 35.90 8.27 -14.49
CA LEU A 217 36.65 8.70 -13.33
C LEU A 217 35.72 8.88 -12.11
N ILE A 218 36.12 8.29 -10.96
CA ILE A 218 35.55 8.57 -9.64
C ILE A 218 36.67 9.10 -8.74
N ASN A 219 36.62 10.37 -8.40
CA ASN A 219 37.60 11.03 -7.55
C ASN A 219 37.09 11.11 -6.09
N LYS A 220 36.83 9.96 -5.47
CA LYS A 220 36.36 9.84 -4.08
C LYS A 220 37.28 8.94 -3.29
N ASP A 221 37.65 9.38 -2.08
CA ASP A 221 38.42 8.58 -1.15
C ASP A 221 37.57 7.45 -0.55
N LEU A 222 38.21 6.48 0.10
CA LEU A 222 37.56 5.32 0.70
C LEU A 222 36.51 5.71 1.73
N ASN A 223 36.76 6.71 2.56
CA ASN A 223 35.81 7.13 3.60
C ASN A 223 34.50 7.69 2.98
N THR A 224 34.61 8.38 1.86
CA THR A 224 33.47 8.90 1.10
C THR A 224 32.70 7.75 0.46
N LEU A 225 33.38 6.81 -0.19
CA LEU A 225 32.76 5.61 -0.77
C LEU A 225 32.07 4.75 0.29
N GLU A 226 32.70 4.57 1.45
CA GLU A 226 32.12 3.80 2.58
C GLU A 226 30.82 4.41 3.14
N LYS A 227 30.70 5.73 3.07
CA LYS A 227 29.50 6.42 3.56
C LYS A 227 28.35 6.43 2.56
N ASN A 228 28.60 6.16 1.31
CA ASN A 228 27.59 6.22 0.25
C ASN A 228 27.59 4.98 -0.65
N GLU A 229 28.52 4.89 -1.61
CA GLU A 229 28.51 3.89 -2.69
C GLU A 229 28.62 2.44 -2.19
N LEU A 230 29.40 2.21 -1.12
CA LEU A 230 29.62 0.88 -0.56
C LEU A 230 28.50 0.43 0.41
N VAL A 231 27.58 1.29 0.81
CA VAL A 231 26.49 0.93 1.74
C VAL A 231 25.61 -0.20 1.17
N PRO A 232 25.12 -0.15 -0.08
CA PRO A 232 24.33 -1.23 -0.66
C PRO A 232 25.12 -2.54 -0.81
N PHE A 233 26.38 -2.46 -1.21
CA PHE A 233 27.23 -3.67 -1.35
C PHE A 233 27.52 -4.33 -0.01
N ARG A 234 27.79 -3.55 1.05
CA ARG A 234 27.92 -4.11 2.42
C ARG A 234 26.66 -4.81 2.87
N ARG A 235 25.50 -4.25 2.56
CA ARG A 235 24.22 -4.90 2.86
C ARG A 235 24.09 -6.20 2.07
N ALA A 236 24.35 -6.21 0.79
CA ALA A 236 24.29 -7.40 -0.04
C ALA A 236 25.24 -8.51 0.45
N ILE A 237 26.50 -8.16 0.78
CA ILE A 237 27.49 -9.11 1.33
C ILE A 237 27.04 -9.68 2.67
N LYS A 238 26.53 -8.82 3.58
CA LYS A 238 26.00 -9.25 4.88
C LYS A 238 24.82 -10.21 4.73
N ASP A 239 23.93 -9.95 3.77
CA ASP A 239 22.75 -10.78 3.48
C ASP A 239 23.11 -12.03 2.65
N GLY A 240 24.39 -12.24 2.33
CA GLY A 240 24.89 -13.46 1.68
C GLY A 240 24.63 -13.51 0.18
N ILE A 241 24.89 -12.41 -0.54
CA ILE A 241 24.82 -12.36 -2.02
C ILE A 241 25.79 -13.37 -2.65
N ASP A 242 25.37 -14.02 -3.73
CA ASP A 242 26.14 -15.09 -4.36
C ASP A 242 27.22 -14.58 -5.32
N GLY A 243 27.00 -13.42 -5.94
CA GLY A 243 27.95 -12.82 -6.87
C GLY A 243 28.07 -11.31 -6.72
N VAL A 244 29.23 -10.77 -7.07
CA VAL A 244 29.47 -9.34 -7.22
C VAL A 244 30.15 -9.10 -8.56
N MET A 245 29.64 -8.16 -9.34
CA MET A 245 30.23 -7.72 -10.60
C MET A 245 31.00 -6.44 -10.39
N VAL A 246 32.27 -6.42 -10.79
CA VAL A 246 33.19 -5.29 -10.67
C VAL A 246 33.17 -4.46 -11.94
N ALA A 247 32.86 -3.18 -11.81
CA ALA A 247 32.81 -2.21 -12.91
C ALA A 247 34.19 -1.91 -13.51
N HIS A 248 34.20 -1.15 -14.63
CA HIS A 248 35.41 -0.54 -15.19
C HIS A 248 35.43 0.95 -14.82
N LEU A 249 36.09 1.29 -13.69
CA LEU A 249 36.16 2.62 -13.14
C LEU A 249 37.60 2.98 -12.81
N ASN A 250 38.02 4.20 -13.09
CA ASN A 250 39.29 4.74 -12.60
C ASN A 250 39.04 5.45 -11.26
N ILE A 251 39.69 4.99 -10.18
CA ILE A 251 39.49 5.51 -8.82
C ILE A 251 40.88 5.85 -8.22
N PRO A 252 41.54 6.93 -8.67
CA PRO A 252 42.90 7.26 -8.27
C PRO A 252 43.16 7.30 -6.76
N PRO A 253 42.22 7.73 -5.90
CA PRO A 253 42.41 7.70 -4.46
C PRO A 253 42.54 6.28 -3.85
N LEU A 254 42.08 5.24 -4.55
CA LEU A 254 42.22 3.85 -4.12
C LEU A 254 43.30 3.09 -4.88
N ASP A 255 43.48 3.40 -6.16
CA ASP A 255 44.51 2.83 -7.02
C ASP A 255 45.02 3.89 -8.03
N ASN A 256 46.21 4.37 -7.83
CA ASN A 256 46.83 5.38 -8.69
C ASN A 256 47.53 4.84 -9.94
N SER A 257 47.42 3.53 -10.20
CA SER A 257 47.99 2.90 -11.39
C SER A 257 47.30 3.32 -12.70
N GLY A 258 46.11 3.90 -12.60
CA GLY A 258 45.24 4.22 -13.75
C GLY A 258 44.54 3.01 -14.38
N LEU A 259 44.64 1.83 -13.76
CA LEU A 259 43.92 0.63 -14.19
C LEU A 259 42.41 0.75 -13.91
N PRO A 260 41.57 0.15 -14.74
CA PRO A 260 40.13 -0.04 -14.40
C PRO A 260 39.99 -0.87 -13.13
N SER A 261 39.02 -0.54 -12.31
CA SER A 261 38.73 -1.22 -11.04
C SER A 261 38.61 -2.74 -11.16
N SER A 262 38.08 -3.27 -12.26
CA SER A 262 38.00 -4.69 -12.56
C SER A 262 39.38 -5.38 -12.79
N LEU A 263 40.39 -4.58 -13.10
CA LEU A 263 41.79 -5.02 -13.33
C LEU A 263 42.72 -4.63 -12.18
N SER A 264 42.21 -4.03 -11.11
CA SER A 264 42.95 -3.54 -9.97
C SER A 264 42.85 -4.47 -8.78
N SER A 265 43.99 -5.03 -8.31
CA SER A 265 44.01 -5.85 -7.09
C SER A 265 43.62 -5.06 -5.84
N ALA A 266 43.94 -3.76 -5.78
CA ALA A 266 43.53 -2.88 -4.70
C ALA A 266 41.98 -2.81 -4.54
N ILE A 267 41.25 -2.92 -5.67
CA ILE A 267 39.80 -2.87 -5.65
C ILE A 267 39.19 -4.28 -5.47
N VAL A 268 39.65 -5.25 -6.25
CA VAL A 268 39.03 -6.59 -6.25
C VAL A 268 39.49 -7.40 -5.05
N THR A 269 40.80 -7.46 -4.78
CA THR A 269 41.32 -8.27 -3.69
C THR A 269 41.26 -7.54 -2.37
N ASP A 270 41.89 -6.34 -2.27
CA ASP A 270 42.06 -5.70 -0.98
C ASP A 270 40.76 -5.10 -0.47
N LEU A 271 40.01 -4.37 -1.32
CA LEU A 271 38.74 -3.74 -0.90
C LEU A 271 37.59 -4.77 -0.82
N LEU A 272 37.26 -5.47 -1.94
CA LEU A 272 36.08 -6.35 -1.98
C LEU A 272 36.29 -7.62 -1.16
N LYS A 273 37.37 -8.38 -1.44
CA LYS A 273 37.55 -9.70 -0.81
C LYS A 273 38.07 -9.60 0.63
N GLN A 274 39.08 -8.76 0.90
CA GLN A 274 39.70 -8.70 2.23
C GLN A 274 38.94 -7.75 3.15
N ARG A 275 38.78 -6.47 2.79
CA ARG A 275 38.19 -5.48 3.66
C ARG A 275 36.68 -5.66 3.86
N LEU A 276 35.91 -5.93 2.78
CA LEU A 276 34.46 -6.18 2.86
C LEU A 276 34.12 -7.64 3.16
N GLY A 277 35.13 -8.55 3.10
CA GLY A 277 34.96 -9.96 3.45
C GLY A 277 34.16 -10.79 2.45
N PHE A 278 34.06 -10.37 1.18
CA PHE A 278 33.35 -11.11 0.16
C PHE A 278 34.10 -12.38 -0.26
N LYS A 279 33.45 -13.55 -0.18
CA LYS A 279 34.06 -14.85 -0.40
C LYS A 279 33.49 -15.63 -1.60
N ASN A 280 32.38 -15.16 -2.16
CA ASN A 280 31.66 -15.84 -3.24
C ASN A 280 32.22 -15.44 -4.61
N LEU A 281 31.47 -15.67 -5.72
CA LEU A 281 31.95 -15.43 -7.07
C LEU A 281 32.09 -13.93 -7.39
N VAL A 282 33.26 -13.54 -7.85
CA VAL A 282 33.56 -12.23 -8.40
C VAL A 282 33.54 -12.28 -9.91
N PHE A 283 32.66 -11.51 -10.53
CA PHE A 283 32.52 -11.33 -11.97
C PHE A 283 33.20 -10.04 -12.40
N THR A 284 33.81 -9.99 -13.55
CA THR A 284 34.10 -8.71 -14.22
C THR A 284 32.83 -8.19 -14.88
N ASP A 285 32.71 -6.87 -15.11
CA ASP A 285 31.87 -6.34 -16.17
C ASP A 285 32.46 -6.76 -17.54
N GLY A 286 31.79 -6.43 -18.64
CA GLY A 286 32.18 -6.90 -19.98
C GLY A 286 33.59 -6.43 -20.37
N LEU A 287 34.53 -7.37 -20.46
CA LEU A 287 35.92 -7.09 -20.81
C LEU A 287 36.13 -6.59 -22.25
N GLU A 288 35.12 -6.71 -23.12
CA GLU A 288 35.06 -6.12 -24.46
C GLU A 288 34.85 -4.59 -24.45
N MET A 289 34.38 -4.02 -23.33
CA MET A 289 34.08 -2.60 -23.20
C MET A 289 35.37 -1.74 -23.32
N GLN A 290 35.24 -0.54 -23.90
CA GLN A 290 36.42 0.35 -24.07
C GLN A 290 37.03 0.76 -22.74
N GLY A 291 36.22 0.91 -21.67
CA GLY A 291 36.69 1.19 -20.32
C GLY A 291 37.60 0.11 -19.71
N ALA A 292 37.57 -1.13 -20.24
CA ALA A 292 38.43 -2.24 -19.78
C ALA A 292 39.75 -2.36 -20.51
N GLN A 293 39.97 -1.65 -21.63
CA GLN A 293 41.08 -1.94 -22.54
C GLN A 293 42.43 -1.44 -21.96
N LEU A 294 43.40 -2.36 -21.90
CA LEU A 294 44.78 -2.05 -21.55
C LEU A 294 45.53 -1.42 -22.72
N LYS A 295 46.31 -0.37 -22.43
CA LYS A 295 47.02 0.42 -23.47
C LYS A 295 48.20 -0.33 -24.11
N ASP A 296 48.74 -1.33 -23.44
CA ASP A 296 49.89 -2.12 -23.87
C ASP A 296 49.51 -3.33 -24.72
N GLY A 297 48.22 -3.57 -24.94
CA GLY A 297 47.72 -4.68 -25.72
C GLY A 297 47.74 -6.05 -25.01
N SER A 298 48.06 -6.06 -23.71
CA SER A 298 48.03 -7.30 -22.92
C SER A 298 46.58 -7.77 -22.71
N SER A 299 46.40 -9.06 -22.36
CA SER A 299 45.07 -9.61 -22.15
C SER A 299 44.39 -9.06 -20.92
N ASN A 300 43.22 -8.40 -21.11
CA ASN A 300 42.37 -7.91 -20.02
C ASN A 300 41.90 -9.08 -19.12
N ALA A 301 41.68 -10.26 -19.70
CA ALA A 301 41.28 -11.45 -18.96
C ALA A 301 42.34 -11.90 -17.95
N VAL A 302 43.61 -11.94 -18.37
CA VAL A 302 44.74 -12.26 -17.48
C VAL A 302 44.87 -11.24 -16.38
N ALA A 303 44.77 -9.94 -16.68
CA ALA A 303 44.86 -8.87 -15.71
C ALA A 303 43.69 -8.92 -14.69
N ALA A 304 42.46 -9.14 -15.14
CA ALA A 304 41.29 -9.29 -14.28
C ALA A 304 41.39 -10.49 -13.33
N PHE A 305 41.88 -11.61 -13.83
CA PHE A 305 42.06 -12.81 -13.01
C PHE A 305 43.16 -12.61 -11.95
N LEU A 306 44.28 -11.95 -12.32
CA LEU A 306 45.33 -11.57 -11.38
C LEU A 306 44.86 -10.55 -10.34
N ALA A 307 43.95 -9.64 -10.71
CA ALA A 307 43.31 -8.70 -9.78
C ALA A 307 42.43 -9.40 -8.75
N GLY A 308 41.93 -10.61 -9.04
CA GLY A 308 41.14 -11.41 -8.08
C GLY A 308 39.77 -11.85 -8.60
N SER A 309 39.35 -11.52 -9.80
CA SER A 309 38.08 -11.97 -10.38
C SER A 309 38.08 -13.50 -10.57
N ASP A 310 36.92 -14.15 -10.43
CA ASP A 310 36.72 -15.57 -10.57
C ASP A 310 36.08 -15.93 -11.93
N MET A 311 35.18 -15.06 -12.45
CA MET A 311 34.51 -15.23 -13.74
C MET A 311 34.78 -14.02 -14.64
N LEU A 312 35.18 -14.31 -15.88
CA LEU A 312 35.61 -13.34 -16.89
C LEU A 312 34.49 -13.18 -17.93
N LEU A 313 33.73 -12.06 -17.80
CA LEU A 313 32.56 -11.81 -18.63
C LEU A 313 32.96 -11.13 -19.94
N CYS A 314 32.42 -11.61 -21.05
CA CYS A 314 32.53 -11.03 -22.39
C CYS A 314 34.01 -10.68 -22.73
N PRO A 315 34.92 -11.65 -22.82
CA PRO A 315 36.30 -11.39 -23.20
C PRO A 315 36.35 -10.70 -24.56
N THR A 316 37.41 -9.91 -24.82
CA THR A 316 37.58 -9.23 -26.10
C THR A 316 37.67 -10.27 -27.26
N ASN A 317 38.35 -11.38 -27.03
CA ASN A 317 38.40 -12.50 -27.95
C ASN A 317 38.76 -13.78 -27.19
N ALA A 318 37.80 -14.68 -26.99
CA ALA A 318 38.00 -15.92 -26.25
C ALA A 318 39.09 -16.83 -26.88
N ASP A 319 39.22 -16.83 -28.23
CA ASP A 319 40.22 -17.65 -28.93
C ASP A 319 41.66 -17.19 -28.65
N LYS A 320 41.85 -15.93 -28.19
CA LYS A 320 43.13 -15.37 -27.78
C LYS A 320 43.28 -15.34 -26.26
N ASP A 321 42.22 -15.00 -25.54
CA ASP A 321 42.30 -14.82 -24.09
C ASP A 321 42.42 -16.14 -23.32
N ILE A 322 41.77 -17.24 -23.80
CA ILE A 322 41.97 -18.57 -23.20
C ILE A 322 43.41 -19.04 -23.30
N PRO A 323 44.08 -19.05 -24.51
CA PRO A 323 45.50 -19.36 -24.60
C PRO A 323 46.40 -18.48 -23.78
N ALA A 324 46.15 -17.16 -23.73
CA ALA A 324 46.92 -16.22 -22.92
C ALA A 324 46.84 -16.52 -21.41
N MET A 325 45.66 -16.94 -20.93
CA MET A 325 45.49 -17.41 -19.56
C MET A 325 46.23 -18.72 -19.30
N VAL A 326 46.20 -19.67 -20.25
CA VAL A 326 46.98 -20.93 -20.16
C VAL A 326 48.47 -20.65 -20.06
N GLU A 327 49.01 -19.79 -20.93
CA GLU A 327 50.40 -19.36 -20.90
C GLU A 327 50.79 -18.69 -19.58
N ALA A 328 49.86 -17.86 -19.03
CA ALA A 328 50.07 -17.22 -17.74
C ALA A 328 50.13 -18.23 -16.57
N VAL A 329 49.43 -19.34 -16.66
CA VAL A 329 49.51 -20.45 -15.68
C VAL A 329 50.81 -21.24 -15.89
N GLU A 330 51.13 -21.62 -17.11
CA GLU A 330 52.33 -22.43 -17.45
C GLU A 330 53.63 -21.68 -17.11
N SER A 331 53.64 -20.36 -17.30
CA SER A 331 54.76 -19.48 -16.91
C SER A 331 54.84 -19.17 -15.41
N GLY A 332 53.83 -19.60 -14.61
CA GLY A 332 53.77 -19.32 -13.17
C GLY A 332 53.33 -17.90 -12.81
N ARG A 333 52.91 -17.08 -13.77
CA ARG A 333 52.29 -15.76 -13.50
C ARG A 333 50.97 -15.90 -12.73
N ILE A 334 50.20 -16.94 -13.06
CA ILE A 334 49.03 -17.36 -12.31
C ILE A 334 49.39 -18.69 -11.64
N SER A 335 49.25 -18.80 -10.32
CA SER A 335 49.51 -20.07 -9.65
C SER A 335 48.40 -21.09 -9.92
N GLN A 336 48.75 -22.37 -9.97
CA GLN A 336 47.79 -23.47 -10.14
C GLN A 336 46.73 -23.43 -9.02
N ASP A 337 47.14 -23.14 -7.77
CA ASP A 337 46.23 -23.05 -6.62
C ASP A 337 45.17 -21.94 -6.82
N ARG A 338 45.57 -20.80 -7.39
CA ARG A 338 44.61 -19.71 -7.67
C ARG A 338 43.62 -20.08 -8.77
N LEU A 339 44.06 -20.81 -9.80
CA LEU A 339 43.19 -21.33 -10.84
C LEU A 339 42.21 -22.36 -10.24
N ASP A 340 42.71 -23.34 -9.50
CA ASP A 340 41.90 -24.39 -8.91
C ASP A 340 40.94 -23.88 -7.86
N GLU A 341 41.30 -22.82 -7.09
CA GLU A 341 40.38 -22.12 -6.17
C GLU A 341 39.18 -21.53 -6.91
N SER A 342 39.41 -20.78 -7.99
CA SER A 342 38.33 -20.16 -8.76
C SER A 342 37.46 -21.19 -9.45
N LEU A 343 38.09 -22.19 -10.09
CA LEU A 343 37.37 -23.28 -10.75
C LEU A 343 36.48 -24.05 -9.77
N ARG A 344 37.00 -24.34 -8.59
CA ARG A 344 36.23 -25.00 -7.52
C ARG A 344 35.01 -24.19 -7.14
N LYS A 345 35.12 -22.87 -6.97
CA LYS A 345 33.98 -22.00 -6.71
C LYS A 345 32.96 -22.07 -7.85
N VAL A 346 33.39 -21.93 -9.09
CA VAL A 346 32.55 -22.01 -10.29
C VAL A 346 31.78 -23.32 -10.34
N LEU A 347 32.47 -24.46 -10.20
CA LEU A 347 31.86 -25.80 -10.23
C LEU A 347 30.89 -25.99 -9.03
N THR A 348 31.26 -25.52 -7.84
CA THR A 348 30.37 -25.54 -6.68
C THR A 348 29.05 -24.83 -6.97
N TYR A 349 29.09 -23.62 -7.57
CA TYR A 349 27.85 -22.92 -7.94
C TYR A 349 27.10 -23.59 -9.10
N LYS A 350 27.80 -24.19 -10.07
CA LYS A 350 27.15 -25.03 -11.10
C LYS A 350 26.32 -26.16 -10.48
N TYR A 351 26.90 -26.85 -9.50
CA TYR A 351 26.21 -27.93 -8.77
C TYR A 351 25.00 -27.38 -7.99
N ARG A 352 25.18 -26.32 -7.18
CA ARG A 352 24.13 -25.72 -6.35
C ARG A 352 22.96 -25.17 -7.14
N LEU A 353 23.22 -24.60 -8.31
CA LEU A 353 22.20 -24.08 -9.23
C LEU A 353 21.50 -25.17 -10.02
N GLY A 354 22.03 -26.41 -9.98
CA GLY A 354 21.51 -27.57 -10.70
C GLY A 354 21.52 -27.37 -12.21
N VAL A 355 22.58 -26.72 -12.76
CA VAL A 355 22.64 -26.38 -14.19
C VAL A 355 22.68 -27.61 -15.09
N ASP A 356 23.08 -28.77 -14.56
CA ASP A 356 23.04 -30.07 -15.24
C ASP A 356 21.62 -30.53 -15.57
N LYS A 357 20.64 -30.11 -14.77
CA LYS A 357 19.20 -30.44 -14.88
C LYS A 357 18.36 -29.28 -15.40
N LEU A 358 18.91 -28.08 -15.40
CA LEU A 358 18.19 -26.89 -15.82
C LEU A 358 18.10 -26.81 -17.34
N ARG A 359 16.88 -26.94 -17.87
CA ARG A 359 16.60 -26.84 -19.31
C ARG A 359 15.48 -25.83 -19.53
N PRO A 360 15.47 -25.11 -20.66
CA PRO A 360 14.38 -24.25 -21.02
C PRO A 360 13.07 -25.04 -21.22
N MET A 361 11.98 -24.44 -20.90
CA MET A 361 10.65 -24.89 -21.35
C MET A 361 10.57 -24.80 -22.87
N SER A 362 9.62 -25.51 -23.48
CA SER A 362 9.33 -25.25 -24.90
C SER A 362 9.00 -23.77 -25.11
N ALA A 363 9.37 -23.22 -26.26
CA ALA A 363 9.14 -21.81 -26.59
C ALA A 363 7.65 -21.38 -26.35
N LYS A 364 6.71 -22.28 -26.68
CA LYS A 364 5.27 -22.05 -26.48
C LYS A 364 4.89 -21.95 -24.99
N GLU A 365 5.41 -22.85 -24.16
CA GLU A 365 5.15 -22.86 -22.70
C GLU A 365 5.82 -21.69 -22.02
N ALA A 366 7.08 -21.39 -22.37
CA ALA A 366 7.82 -20.24 -21.87
C ALA A 366 7.07 -18.93 -22.19
N LYS A 367 6.63 -18.76 -23.43
CA LYS A 367 5.83 -17.58 -23.83
C LYS A 367 4.53 -17.46 -23.04
N LYS A 368 3.80 -18.58 -22.89
CA LYS A 368 2.57 -18.60 -22.09
C LYS A 368 2.82 -18.22 -20.63
N PHE A 369 3.96 -18.64 -20.06
CA PHE A 369 4.32 -18.32 -18.69
C PHE A 369 4.73 -16.84 -18.55
N LEU A 370 5.66 -16.36 -19.37
CA LEU A 370 6.21 -15.00 -19.30
C LEU A 370 5.17 -13.90 -19.65
N THR A 371 4.06 -14.26 -20.32
CA THR A 371 2.96 -13.34 -20.66
C THR A 371 1.66 -13.67 -19.94
N SER A 372 1.73 -14.47 -18.87
CA SER A 372 0.56 -14.93 -18.12
C SER A 372 -0.20 -13.81 -17.43
N THR A 373 -1.44 -14.12 -17.02
CA THR A 373 -2.25 -13.21 -16.19
C THR A 373 -1.58 -12.90 -14.85
N ASP A 374 -0.82 -13.85 -14.28
CA ASP A 374 -0.10 -13.67 -13.04
C ASP A 374 1.08 -12.70 -13.21
N ALA A 375 1.80 -12.77 -14.35
CA ALA A 375 2.82 -11.79 -14.72
C ALA A 375 2.22 -10.37 -14.84
N GLN A 376 1.07 -10.25 -15.51
CA GLN A 376 0.37 -8.97 -15.65
C GLN A 376 -0.12 -8.44 -14.29
N ALA A 377 -0.70 -9.29 -13.45
CA ALA A 377 -1.18 -8.90 -12.13
C ALA A 377 -0.03 -8.41 -11.22
N LEU A 378 1.13 -9.07 -11.26
CA LEU A 378 2.33 -8.61 -10.56
C LEU A 378 2.82 -7.27 -11.12
N ASN A 379 2.85 -7.11 -12.44
CA ASN A 379 3.23 -5.86 -13.11
C ASN A 379 2.28 -4.70 -12.73
N ASP A 380 0.97 -4.96 -12.64
CA ASP A 380 -0.02 -3.96 -12.23
C ASP A 380 0.21 -3.52 -10.76
N ARG A 381 0.52 -4.45 -9.85
CA ARG A 381 0.85 -4.15 -8.45
C ARG A 381 2.14 -3.35 -8.33
N LEU A 382 3.20 -3.76 -9.02
CA LEU A 382 4.48 -3.05 -9.06
C LEU A 382 4.30 -1.64 -9.64
N SER A 383 3.54 -1.52 -10.72
CA SER A 383 3.26 -0.22 -11.35
C SER A 383 2.45 0.70 -10.43
N ALA A 384 1.47 0.17 -9.71
CA ALA A 384 0.72 0.95 -8.72
C ALA A 384 1.63 1.45 -7.58
N ALA A 385 2.57 0.62 -7.12
CA ALA A 385 3.54 0.97 -6.09
C ALA A 385 4.57 2.05 -6.53
N CYS A 386 4.73 2.27 -7.83
CA CYS A 386 5.60 3.30 -8.39
C CYS A 386 4.96 4.71 -8.39
N ILE A 387 3.63 4.81 -8.33
CA ILE A 387 2.96 6.11 -8.44
C ILE A 387 3.18 6.92 -7.17
N THR A 388 3.53 8.18 -7.34
CA THR A 388 3.74 9.12 -6.25
C THR A 388 2.84 10.35 -6.42
N ILE A 389 2.01 10.64 -5.45
CA ILE A 389 1.38 11.96 -5.33
C ILE A 389 2.41 12.85 -4.67
N LEU A 390 3.03 13.73 -5.45
CA LEU A 390 4.07 14.62 -4.94
C LEU A 390 3.49 15.66 -3.98
N ARG A 391 2.35 16.23 -4.35
CA ARG A 391 1.59 17.21 -3.56
C ARG A 391 0.10 17.04 -3.79
N ASP A 392 -0.68 17.32 -2.77
CA ASP A 392 -2.14 17.35 -2.81
C ASP A 392 -2.69 18.25 -1.70
N ASP A 393 -2.29 19.54 -1.72
CA ASP A 393 -2.53 20.51 -0.64
C ASP A 393 -4.03 20.79 -0.42
N ASN A 394 -4.86 20.58 -1.45
CA ASN A 394 -6.30 20.78 -1.38
C ASN A 394 -7.08 19.47 -1.16
N ASN A 395 -6.40 18.35 -0.90
CA ASN A 395 -7.00 17.02 -0.74
C ASN A 395 -7.95 16.66 -1.90
N LEU A 396 -7.53 16.93 -3.15
CA LEU A 396 -8.33 16.65 -4.35
C LEU A 396 -8.25 15.18 -4.77
N LEU A 397 -7.20 14.47 -4.38
CA LEU A 397 -6.97 13.07 -4.76
C LEU A 397 -7.30 12.09 -3.64
N PRO A 398 -7.88 10.95 -3.96
CA PRO A 398 -8.46 10.60 -5.27
C PRO A 398 -9.67 11.47 -5.60
N ILE A 399 -9.86 11.77 -6.88
CA ILE A 399 -10.99 12.61 -7.33
C ILE A 399 -12.30 11.95 -6.86
N SER A 400 -13.05 12.67 -6.04
CA SER A 400 -14.31 12.18 -5.46
C SER A 400 -15.44 12.16 -6.50
N ALA A 401 -16.52 11.41 -6.18
CA ALA A 401 -17.72 11.35 -7.04
C ALA A 401 -18.40 12.71 -7.25
N ASN A 402 -18.10 13.68 -6.42
CA ASN A 402 -18.71 15.01 -6.46
C ASN A 402 -17.97 16.00 -7.38
N HIS A 403 -16.80 15.62 -7.92
CA HIS A 403 -16.05 16.46 -8.83
C HIS A 403 -16.20 15.96 -10.26
N HIS A 404 -16.53 16.86 -11.16
CA HIS A 404 -16.40 16.62 -12.60
C HIS A 404 -14.93 16.75 -12.99
N ALA A 405 -14.46 15.88 -13.88
CA ALA A 405 -13.10 15.93 -14.38
C ALA A 405 -13.03 15.77 -15.89
N VAL A 406 -12.18 16.56 -16.52
CA VAL A 406 -11.80 16.41 -17.94
C VAL A 406 -10.39 15.84 -17.99
N VAL A 407 -10.17 14.83 -18.84
CA VAL A 407 -8.88 14.17 -18.98
C VAL A 407 -8.27 14.54 -20.33
N LYS A 408 -7.02 15.02 -20.33
CA LYS A 408 -6.24 15.41 -21.50
C LYS A 408 -4.88 14.71 -21.49
N ALA A 409 -4.23 14.67 -22.67
CA ALA A 409 -2.86 14.21 -22.83
C ALA A 409 -2.01 15.27 -23.54
N ILE A 410 -0.74 15.40 -23.14
CA ILE A 410 0.27 16.26 -23.76
C ILE A 410 1.47 15.38 -24.12
N GLY A 411 1.86 15.41 -25.40
CA GLY A 411 3.03 14.69 -25.88
C GLY A 411 2.80 13.20 -26.15
N ALA A 412 1.55 12.78 -26.23
CA ALA A 412 1.11 11.45 -26.64
C ALA A 412 -0.20 11.51 -27.43
N GLU A 413 -0.61 10.40 -28.02
CA GLU A 413 -1.91 10.24 -28.68
C GLU A 413 -3.07 10.37 -27.71
N HIS A 414 -4.23 10.79 -28.21
CA HIS A 414 -5.41 11.05 -27.37
C HIS A 414 -6.01 9.79 -26.71
N ASP A 415 -5.81 8.62 -27.29
CA ASP A 415 -6.40 7.34 -26.83
C ASP A 415 -5.35 6.40 -26.21
N ASN A 416 -4.38 6.97 -25.48
CA ASN A 416 -3.42 6.21 -24.70
C ASN A 416 -4.07 5.53 -23.47
N ASP A 417 -3.35 4.58 -22.85
CA ASP A 417 -3.86 3.79 -21.73
C ASP A 417 -4.26 4.64 -20.51
N PHE A 418 -3.58 5.75 -20.26
CA PHE A 418 -3.93 6.67 -19.16
C PHE A 418 -5.31 7.28 -19.39
N VAL A 419 -5.52 7.91 -20.56
CA VAL A 419 -6.78 8.58 -20.89
C VAL A 419 -7.93 7.57 -20.98
N THR A 420 -7.71 6.42 -21.60
CA THR A 420 -8.72 5.36 -21.74
C THR A 420 -9.15 4.81 -20.38
N THR A 421 -8.18 4.54 -19.47
CA THR A 421 -8.49 4.06 -18.13
C THR A 421 -9.20 5.14 -17.31
N ALA A 422 -8.73 6.38 -17.36
CA ALA A 422 -9.35 7.50 -16.68
C ALA A 422 -10.80 7.74 -17.14
N ARG A 423 -11.07 7.68 -18.42
CA ARG A 423 -12.44 7.79 -18.98
C ARG A 423 -13.34 6.66 -18.46
N ARG A 424 -12.85 5.42 -18.46
CA ARG A 424 -13.61 4.28 -17.92
C ARG A 424 -13.98 4.43 -16.45
N LEU A 425 -13.04 4.88 -15.61
CA LEU A 425 -13.25 5.07 -14.18
C LEU A 425 -14.17 6.25 -13.86
N ASN A 426 -14.34 7.16 -14.81
CA ASN A 426 -14.98 8.45 -14.60
C ASN A 426 -16.10 8.73 -15.61
N ALA A 427 -16.61 7.70 -16.29
CA ALA A 427 -17.59 7.83 -17.39
C ALA A 427 -18.85 8.60 -16.97
N GLU A 428 -19.32 8.45 -15.72
CA GLU A 428 -20.48 9.15 -15.19
C GLU A 428 -20.17 10.60 -14.74
N ARG A 429 -18.89 10.99 -14.69
CA ARG A 429 -18.40 12.28 -14.19
C ARG A 429 -17.80 13.17 -15.28
N LEU A 430 -17.62 12.64 -16.49
CA LEU A 430 -17.10 13.38 -17.63
C LEU A 430 -18.16 14.35 -18.14
N GLN A 431 -18.02 15.62 -17.75
CA GLN A 431 -18.85 16.70 -18.26
C GLN A 431 -18.03 17.62 -19.18
N PRO A 432 -18.66 18.42 -20.07
CA PRO A 432 -17.96 19.42 -20.88
C PRO A 432 -17.20 20.42 -19.99
N ALA A 433 -16.07 20.91 -20.48
CA ALA A 433 -15.06 21.67 -19.76
C ALA A 433 -15.43 23.07 -19.24
N ASP A 434 -16.69 23.48 -19.24
CA ASP A 434 -17.10 24.87 -19.04
C ASP A 434 -17.66 25.18 -17.64
N ASP A 435 -17.68 24.22 -16.75
CA ASP A 435 -18.08 24.44 -15.35
C ASP A 435 -16.88 24.96 -14.51
N ALA A 436 -17.11 26.01 -13.73
CA ALA A 436 -16.12 26.61 -12.85
C ALA A 436 -15.52 25.64 -11.81
N ASN A 437 -16.19 24.51 -11.54
CA ASN A 437 -15.77 23.47 -10.58
C ASN A 437 -15.12 22.24 -11.24
N THR A 438 -15.02 22.19 -12.56
CA THR A 438 -14.46 21.04 -13.28
C THR A 438 -12.94 20.96 -13.11
N LEU A 439 -12.43 19.83 -12.62
CA LEU A 439 -11.01 19.53 -12.53
C LEU A 439 -10.46 19.14 -13.92
N VAL A 440 -9.21 19.46 -14.19
CA VAL A 440 -8.54 19.11 -15.45
C VAL A 440 -7.31 18.26 -15.17
N VAL A 441 -7.42 16.97 -15.45
CA VAL A 441 -6.34 15.99 -15.28
C VAL A 441 -5.57 15.88 -16.60
N VAL A 442 -4.26 16.04 -16.54
CA VAL A 442 -3.42 16.06 -17.75
C VAL A 442 -2.27 15.08 -17.64
N GLY A 443 -2.31 14.01 -18.42
CA GLY A 443 -1.16 13.13 -18.62
C GLY A 443 -0.07 13.85 -19.42
N VAL A 444 1.16 13.91 -18.89
CA VAL A 444 2.33 14.55 -19.51
C VAL A 444 3.38 13.50 -19.82
N PHE A 445 3.69 13.28 -21.10
CA PHE A 445 4.45 12.13 -21.59
C PHE A 445 5.89 12.40 -22.00
N ASN A 446 6.29 13.65 -22.08
CA ASN A 446 7.66 14.07 -22.42
C ASN A 446 7.94 15.49 -21.94
N ASN A 447 9.20 15.96 -22.10
CA ASN A 447 9.63 17.30 -21.71
C ASN A 447 9.97 18.23 -22.90
N LYS A 448 9.39 17.98 -24.06
CA LYS A 448 9.61 18.85 -25.23
C LYS A 448 9.10 20.26 -24.95
N THR A 449 9.77 21.26 -25.52
CA THR A 449 9.43 22.69 -25.33
C THR A 449 7.94 22.96 -25.63
N GLU A 450 7.38 22.30 -26.65
CA GLU A 450 5.96 22.45 -26.99
C GLU A 450 5.05 21.91 -25.89
N SER A 451 5.39 20.78 -25.30
CA SER A 451 4.63 20.17 -24.19
C SER A 451 4.65 21.06 -22.94
N VAL A 452 5.79 21.71 -22.65
CA VAL A 452 5.90 22.68 -21.55
C VAL A 452 5.02 23.91 -21.81
N LYS A 453 5.00 24.44 -23.04
CA LYS A 453 4.12 25.55 -23.44
C LYS A 453 2.64 25.18 -23.32
N GLN A 454 2.27 23.99 -23.76
CA GLN A 454 0.89 23.49 -23.67
C GLN A 454 0.42 23.39 -22.20
N LEU A 455 1.24 22.82 -21.32
CA LEU A 455 0.90 22.73 -19.88
C LEU A 455 0.81 24.12 -19.26
N SER A 456 1.71 25.03 -19.62
CA SER A 456 1.66 26.44 -19.17
C SER A 456 0.40 27.17 -19.61
N SER A 457 -0.07 26.91 -20.84
CA SER A 457 -1.35 27.46 -21.35
C SER A 457 -2.55 26.92 -20.56
N LEU A 458 -2.56 25.60 -20.29
CA LEU A 458 -3.63 25.00 -19.48
C LEU A 458 -3.61 25.53 -18.04
N LYS A 459 -2.42 25.76 -17.43
CA LYS A 459 -2.32 26.39 -16.12
C LYS A 459 -2.92 27.79 -16.10
N LYS A 460 -2.69 28.61 -17.13
CA LYS A 460 -3.28 29.95 -17.25
C LYS A 460 -4.81 29.89 -17.35
N GLN A 461 -5.34 28.88 -18.04
CA GLN A 461 -6.78 28.71 -18.25
C GLN A 461 -7.50 28.16 -17.01
N TYR A 462 -6.91 27.14 -16.33
CA TYR A 462 -7.60 26.36 -15.29
C TYR A 462 -7.08 26.60 -13.86
N GLY A 463 -5.93 27.25 -13.71
CA GLY A 463 -5.36 27.61 -12.40
C GLY A 463 -5.15 26.41 -11.50
N GLN A 464 -5.66 26.51 -10.28
CA GLN A 464 -5.55 25.50 -9.22
C GLN A 464 -6.31 24.17 -9.51
N ARG A 465 -7.19 24.17 -10.50
CA ARG A 465 -7.97 23.00 -10.93
C ARG A 465 -7.19 22.07 -11.87
N LEU A 466 -5.99 22.46 -12.27
CA LEU A 466 -5.12 21.65 -13.12
C LEU A 466 -4.35 20.61 -12.30
N ILE A 467 -4.44 19.35 -12.68
CA ILE A 467 -3.75 18.22 -12.05
C ILE A 467 -2.84 17.55 -13.10
N PRO A 468 -1.56 17.91 -13.18
CA PRO A 468 -0.62 17.25 -14.06
C PRO A 468 -0.19 15.88 -13.48
N VAL A 469 -0.16 14.88 -14.34
CA VAL A 469 0.29 13.51 -14.09
C VAL A 469 1.47 13.23 -15.01
N PHE A 470 2.68 13.21 -14.47
CA PHE A 470 3.90 13.02 -15.26
C PHE A 470 4.18 11.55 -15.50
N LEU A 471 3.96 11.11 -16.72
CA LEU A 471 4.22 9.79 -17.25
C LEU A 471 5.56 9.79 -18.00
N THR A 472 6.62 10.08 -17.28
CA THR A 472 7.97 10.24 -17.83
C THR A 472 9.05 10.00 -16.76
N ASN A 473 10.31 9.95 -17.17
CA ASN A 473 11.47 9.91 -16.26
C ASN A 473 11.40 11.09 -15.28
N PRO A 474 11.55 10.87 -13.96
CA PRO A 474 11.51 11.93 -12.94
C PRO A 474 12.40 13.13 -13.24
N TYR A 475 13.62 12.92 -13.74
CA TYR A 475 14.54 14.00 -14.08
C TYR A 475 14.02 14.92 -15.19
N GLN A 476 13.19 14.40 -16.11
CA GLN A 476 12.59 15.23 -17.18
C GLN A 476 11.57 16.23 -16.64
N VAL A 477 11.02 16.02 -15.44
CA VAL A 477 10.06 16.93 -14.81
C VAL A 477 10.70 18.28 -14.45
N LYS A 478 12.05 18.35 -14.32
CA LYS A 478 12.80 19.61 -14.15
C LYS A 478 12.38 20.67 -15.18
N GLY A 479 12.14 20.28 -16.44
CA GLY A 479 11.68 21.20 -17.49
C GLY A 479 10.33 21.88 -17.19
N TYR A 480 9.55 21.34 -16.27
CA TYR A 480 8.23 21.87 -15.88
C TYR A 480 8.24 22.61 -14.53
N ALA A 481 9.39 22.72 -13.84
CA ALA A 481 9.49 23.26 -12.49
C ALA A 481 8.77 24.60 -12.32
N SER A 482 8.98 25.55 -13.24
CA SER A 482 8.34 26.88 -13.20
C SER A 482 6.80 26.82 -13.42
N VAL A 483 6.34 25.83 -14.18
CA VAL A 483 4.91 25.65 -14.46
C VAL A 483 4.17 25.05 -13.25
N ILE A 484 4.75 24.05 -12.59
CA ILE A 484 4.10 23.30 -11.52
C ILE A 484 4.33 23.86 -10.12
N LYS A 485 5.21 24.86 -9.97
CA LYS A 485 5.63 25.44 -8.68
C LYS A 485 4.47 25.74 -7.73
N ASP A 486 3.41 26.35 -8.26
CA ASP A 486 2.26 26.82 -7.47
C ASP A 486 1.01 25.93 -7.65
N LEU A 487 1.12 24.77 -8.29
CA LEU A 487 -0.01 23.84 -8.40
C LEU A 487 -0.13 23.02 -7.12
N PRO A 488 -1.34 22.94 -6.53
CA PRO A 488 -1.54 22.23 -5.26
C PRO A 488 -1.45 20.71 -5.42
N THR A 489 -1.71 20.19 -6.61
CA THR A 489 -1.77 18.74 -6.87
C THR A 489 -0.87 18.38 -8.05
N VAL A 490 0.08 17.47 -7.82
CA VAL A 490 1.03 16.97 -8.82
C VAL A 490 1.29 15.48 -8.60
N VAL A 491 1.23 14.68 -9.69
CA VAL A 491 1.45 13.23 -9.63
C VAL A 491 2.61 12.82 -10.55
N LEU A 492 3.44 11.88 -10.07
CA LEU A 492 4.57 11.30 -10.80
C LEU A 492 4.37 9.80 -10.96
N ALA A 493 4.59 9.28 -12.17
CA ALA A 493 4.54 7.84 -12.46
C ALA A 493 5.93 7.20 -12.62
N GLY A 494 7.00 8.00 -12.73
CA GLY A 494 8.38 7.54 -12.80
C GLY A 494 8.85 7.03 -14.15
N GLU A 495 7.94 6.55 -15.01
CA GLU A 495 8.24 6.04 -16.35
C GLU A 495 6.99 6.08 -17.23
N ASN A 496 7.15 5.93 -18.55
CA ASN A 496 6.06 5.80 -19.52
C ASN A 496 5.94 4.35 -20.00
N THR A 497 5.06 3.56 -19.39
CA THR A 497 4.64 2.24 -19.85
C THR A 497 3.13 2.11 -19.78
N PRO A 498 2.50 1.21 -20.57
CA PRO A 498 1.06 0.96 -20.49
C PRO A 498 0.56 0.66 -19.07
N ALA A 499 1.30 -0.15 -18.31
CA ALA A 499 0.95 -0.51 -16.94
C ALA A 499 1.00 0.71 -15.98
N LEU A 500 2.04 1.54 -16.08
CA LEU A 500 2.16 2.77 -15.27
C LEU A 500 1.12 3.83 -15.66
N GLN A 501 0.76 3.92 -16.93
CA GLN A 501 -0.33 4.79 -17.40
C GLN A 501 -1.67 4.39 -16.75
N LYS A 502 -1.99 3.08 -16.73
CA LYS A 502 -3.19 2.54 -16.08
C LYS A 502 -3.11 2.75 -14.57
N ALA A 503 -1.96 2.48 -13.96
CA ALA A 503 -1.75 2.67 -12.54
C ALA A 503 -1.94 4.13 -12.10
N ALA A 504 -1.40 5.09 -12.85
CA ALA A 504 -1.57 6.51 -12.56
C ALA A 504 -3.04 6.95 -12.63
N ALA A 505 -3.78 6.49 -13.66
CA ALA A 505 -5.22 6.74 -13.75
C ALA A 505 -5.98 6.10 -12.57
N ASN A 506 -5.65 4.85 -12.22
CA ASN A 506 -6.27 4.17 -11.09
C ASN A 506 -6.06 4.93 -9.76
N VAL A 507 -4.86 5.44 -9.52
CA VAL A 507 -4.54 6.26 -8.33
C VAL A 507 -5.34 7.57 -8.35
N VAL A 508 -5.29 8.32 -9.44
CA VAL A 508 -5.97 9.62 -9.55
C VAL A 508 -7.48 9.52 -9.32
N PHE A 509 -8.10 8.43 -9.80
CA PHE A 509 -9.53 8.19 -9.67
C PHE A 509 -9.92 7.22 -8.55
N GLY A 510 -8.98 6.82 -7.70
CA GLY A 510 -9.25 6.07 -6.46
C GLY A 510 -9.48 4.56 -6.62
N ALA A 511 -9.10 4.00 -7.77
CA ALA A 511 -9.18 2.55 -8.01
C ALA A 511 -7.96 1.78 -7.48
N ALA A 512 -6.91 2.48 -7.09
CA ALA A 512 -5.73 1.92 -6.45
C ALA A 512 -5.24 2.84 -5.32
N PRO A 513 -4.59 2.29 -4.28
CA PRO A 513 -3.94 3.09 -3.25
C PRO A 513 -2.67 3.73 -3.78
N VAL A 514 -2.14 4.71 -3.06
CA VAL A 514 -0.83 5.30 -3.34
C VAL A 514 -0.05 5.51 -2.05
N CYS A 515 1.18 4.97 -2.02
CA CYS A 515 2.12 5.12 -0.92
C CYS A 515 3.51 5.51 -1.43
N GLY A 516 3.66 5.70 -2.74
CA GLY A 516 4.94 5.99 -3.37
C GLY A 516 5.60 7.26 -2.85
N ARG A 517 6.94 7.23 -2.85
CA ARG A 517 7.80 8.35 -2.49
C ARG A 517 8.79 8.57 -3.63
N THR A 518 9.14 9.82 -3.89
CA THR A 518 10.15 10.14 -4.91
C THR A 518 11.46 9.39 -4.65
N SER A 519 11.98 8.70 -5.66
CA SER A 519 13.25 7.96 -5.57
C SER A 519 14.49 8.85 -5.70
N VAL A 520 14.31 10.04 -6.26
CA VAL A 520 15.36 11.02 -6.51
C VAL A 520 14.88 12.45 -6.28
N SER A 521 15.82 13.33 -5.99
CA SER A 521 15.61 14.78 -5.99
C SER A 521 15.63 15.33 -7.41
N VAL A 522 14.73 16.26 -7.70
CA VAL A 522 14.67 16.99 -8.96
C VAL A 522 14.62 18.47 -8.66
N GLU A 523 15.62 19.20 -9.12
CA GLU A 523 15.78 20.62 -8.83
C GLU A 523 14.53 21.44 -9.18
N GLY A 524 14.04 22.22 -8.22
CA GLY A 524 12.83 23.05 -8.36
C GLY A 524 11.52 22.26 -8.38
N VAL A 525 11.54 20.94 -8.20
CA VAL A 525 10.37 20.05 -8.22
C VAL A 525 10.15 19.33 -6.90
N CYS A 526 11.13 18.50 -6.47
CA CYS A 526 11.00 17.66 -5.27
C CYS A 526 12.35 17.24 -4.69
N LYS A 527 12.34 16.77 -3.45
CA LYS A 527 13.42 16.02 -2.82
C LYS A 527 13.10 14.52 -2.82
N ALA A 528 14.13 13.68 -2.75
CA ALA A 528 13.95 12.25 -2.56
C ALA A 528 13.19 11.96 -1.25
N GLY A 529 12.28 11.01 -1.29
CA GLY A 529 11.45 10.62 -0.14
C GLY A 529 10.15 11.40 0.02
N GLU A 530 9.89 12.43 -0.77
CA GLU A 530 8.63 13.19 -0.73
C GLU A 530 7.47 12.41 -1.37
N GLY A 531 6.27 12.62 -0.84
CA GLY A 531 5.01 12.06 -1.38
C GLY A 531 3.90 12.00 -0.36
N VAL A 532 2.67 11.88 -0.84
CA VAL A 532 1.45 11.80 -0.04
C VAL A 532 0.81 10.43 -0.23
N SER A 533 0.42 9.77 0.87
CA SER A 533 -0.30 8.49 0.81
C SER A 533 -1.81 8.69 0.75
N ARG A 534 -2.50 7.85 -0.03
CA ARG A 534 -3.98 7.81 -0.11
C ARG A 534 -4.45 6.37 -0.30
N ALA A 535 -5.48 5.97 0.43
CA ALA A 535 -6.14 4.67 0.23
C ALA A 535 -7.00 4.68 -1.04
N GLN A 536 -7.25 3.49 -1.58
CA GLN A 536 -8.23 3.37 -2.65
C GLN A 536 -9.63 3.75 -2.14
N THR A 537 -10.43 4.39 -2.98
CA THR A 537 -11.80 4.79 -2.66
C THR A 537 -12.86 3.95 -3.37
N ILE A 538 -12.50 3.34 -4.48
CA ILE A 538 -13.41 2.46 -5.24
C ILE A 538 -13.25 1.03 -4.72
N LEU A 539 -14.32 0.52 -4.08
CA LEU A 539 -14.40 -0.89 -3.72
C LEU A 539 -14.61 -1.74 -4.98
N GLY A 540 -13.91 -2.87 -5.05
CA GLY A 540 -14.13 -3.85 -6.10
C GLY A 540 -15.58 -4.36 -6.07
N ARG A 541 -16.09 -4.85 -7.20
CA ARG A 541 -17.43 -5.42 -7.31
C ARG A 541 -17.37 -6.87 -7.79
N SER A 542 -18.32 -7.69 -7.33
CA SER A 542 -18.53 -9.04 -7.79
C SER A 542 -20.02 -9.29 -8.02
N PHE A 543 -20.34 -10.39 -8.67
CA PHE A 543 -21.75 -10.76 -8.89
C PHE A 543 -22.40 -11.21 -7.57
N PRO A 544 -23.63 -10.74 -7.27
CA PRO A 544 -24.37 -11.19 -6.10
C PRO A 544 -24.85 -12.65 -6.28
N ASP A 545 -24.98 -13.37 -5.17
CA ASP A 545 -25.82 -14.55 -5.14
C ASP A 545 -27.26 -14.18 -5.48
N ALA A 546 -27.88 -14.89 -6.41
CA ALA A 546 -29.19 -14.53 -6.94
C ALA A 546 -30.28 -14.58 -5.87
N ARG A 547 -30.24 -15.58 -4.98
CA ARG A 547 -31.21 -15.74 -3.91
C ARG A 547 -31.09 -14.68 -2.83
N MET A 548 -29.83 -14.36 -2.46
CA MET A 548 -29.54 -13.25 -1.55
C MET A 548 -30.09 -11.93 -2.12
N LYS A 549 -29.79 -11.66 -3.40
CA LYS A 549 -30.26 -10.44 -4.06
C LYS A 549 -31.77 -10.33 -4.04
N GLU A 550 -32.48 -11.35 -4.50
CA GLU A 550 -33.97 -11.40 -4.52
C GLU A 550 -34.54 -11.20 -3.13
N THR A 551 -34.00 -11.88 -2.11
CA THR A 551 -34.43 -11.75 -0.73
C THR A 551 -34.28 -10.33 -0.19
N ILE A 552 -33.11 -9.72 -0.41
CA ILE A 552 -32.83 -8.35 0.10
C ILE A 552 -33.67 -7.32 -0.66
N ASP A 553 -33.79 -7.44 -1.99
CA ASP A 553 -34.65 -6.54 -2.80
C ASP A 553 -36.09 -6.56 -2.31
N SER A 554 -36.68 -7.75 -2.09
CA SER A 554 -38.02 -7.91 -1.56
C SER A 554 -38.20 -7.31 -0.15
N LEU A 555 -37.22 -7.47 0.72
CA LEU A 555 -37.24 -6.87 2.06
C LEU A 555 -37.19 -5.31 2.00
N VAL A 556 -36.37 -4.76 1.12
CA VAL A 556 -36.27 -3.32 0.89
C VAL A 556 -37.59 -2.75 0.36
N GLU A 557 -38.17 -3.38 -0.66
CA GLU A 557 -39.46 -2.98 -1.24
C GLU A 557 -40.56 -3.02 -0.19
N LYS A 558 -40.70 -4.12 0.54
CA LYS A 558 -41.66 -4.26 1.61
C LYS A 558 -41.47 -3.26 2.75
N GLY A 559 -40.18 -2.90 3.05
CA GLY A 559 -39.84 -1.89 4.03
C GLY A 559 -40.36 -0.49 3.65
N LEU A 560 -40.24 -0.14 2.38
CA LEU A 560 -40.76 1.13 1.82
C LEU A 560 -42.31 1.13 1.77
N GLU A 561 -42.93 0.03 1.31
CA GLU A 561 -44.40 -0.11 1.25
C GLU A 561 -45.07 -0.02 2.62
N THR A 562 -44.51 -0.70 3.61
CA THR A 562 -45.04 -0.72 5.00
C THR A 562 -44.62 0.55 5.79
N LYS A 563 -43.89 1.47 5.15
CA LYS A 563 -43.33 2.70 5.77
C LYS A 563 -42.46 2.38 7.00
N ALA A 564 -41.72 1.27 6.94
CA ALA A 564 -40.78 0.90 8.00
C ALA A 564 -39.64 1.90 8.08
N PHE A 565 -39.31 2.54 6.97
CA PHE A 565 -38.38 3.67 6.78
C PHE A 565 -38.80 4.45 5.53
N THR A 566 -38.30 5.67 5.37
CA THR A 566 -38.51 6.44 4.13
C THR A 566 -37.39 6.18 3.11
N GLY A 567 -36.20 5.81 3.55
CA GLY A 567 -35.07 5.48 2.72
C GLY A 567 -34.06 4.59 3.41
N CYS A 568 -33.26 3.89 2.63
CA CYS A 568 -32.20 2.99 3.11
C CYS A 568 -31.03 2.88 2.16
N GLN A 569 -29.89 2.46 2.70
CA GLN A 569 -28.75 1.89 1.98
C GLN A 569 -28.48 0.51 2.58
N VAL A 570 -28.32 -0.50 1.72
CA VAL A 570 -27.91 -1.85 2.10
C VAL A 570 -26.71 -2.26 1.27
N MET A 571 -25.64 -2.70 1.92
CA MET A 571 -24.43 -3.16 1.26
C MET A 571 -23.91 -4.44 1.90
N VAL A 572 -23.52 -5.41 1.07
CA VAL A 572 -22.84 -6.63 1.48
C VAL A 572 -21.48 -6.70 0.80
N LEU A 573 -20.45 -6.91 1.61
CA LEU A 573 -19.07 -7.14 1.16
C LEU A 573 -18.67 -8.57 1.43
N LYS A 574 -17.99 -9.19 0.47
CA LYS A 574 -17.35 -10.50 0.61
C LYS A 574 -15.96 -10.45 -0.02
N ASP A 575 -14.94 -10.84 0.76
CA ASP A 575 -13.55 -10.86 0.32
C ASP A 575 -13.10 -9.50 -0.29
N GLY A 576 -13.47 -8.40 0.37
CA GLY A 576 -13.10 -7.04 -0.04
C GLY A 576 -13.89 -6.48 -1.24
N LYS A 577 -14.88 -7.21 -1.74
CA LYS A 577 -15.69 -6.79 -2.90
C LYS A 577 -17.15 -6.58 -2.51
N ILE A 578 -17.78 -5.56 -3.10
CA ILE A 578 -19.23 -5.37 -3.00
C ILE A 578 -19.90 -6.49 -3.80
N VAL A 579 -20.62 -7.35 -3.13
CA VAL A 579 -21.43 -8.42 -3.73
C VAL A 579 -22.91 -8.03 -3.82
N TYR A 580 -23.34 -7.02 -3.06
CA TYR A 580 -24.69 -6.45 -3.14
C TYR A 580 -24.68 -4.99 -2.69
N GLU A 581 -25.40 -4.14 -3.40
CA GLU A 581 -25.65 -2.75 -3.03
C GLU A 581 -27.03 -2.32 -3.49
N ASN A 582 -27.81 -1.69 -2.59
CA ASN A 582 -29.08 -1.09 -2.91
C ASN A 582 -29.26 0.23 -2.13
N ASN A 583 -29.58 1.30 -2.87
CA ASN A 583 -29.87 2.65 -2.34
C ASN A 583 -31.31 2.98 -2.73
N ALA A 584 -32.25 2.91 -1.80
CA ALA A 584 -33.66 2.95 -2.12
C ALA A 584 -34.46 3.96 -1.29
N GLY A 585 -35.57 4.44 -1.86
CA GLY A 585 -36.48 5.38 -1.20
C GLY A 585 -36.03 6.83 -1.27
N TYR A 586 -36.40 7.61 -0.26
CA TYR A 586 -36.22 9.06 -0.20
C TYR A 586 -35.60 9.48 1.13
N THR A 587 -34.91 10.63 1.12
CA THR A 587 -34.29 11.21 2.33
C THR A 587 -35.32 11.62 3.38
N ASP A 588 -36.58 11.84 2.98
CA ASP A 588 -37.67 12.30 3.86
C ASP A 588 -39.07 11.85 3.33
N THR A 589 -40.08 12.03 4.14
CA THR A 589 -41.48 11.77 3.80
C THR A 589 -42.06 12.66 2.71
N ASP A 590 -41.48 13.83 2.46
CA ASP A 590 -41.91 14.74 1.39
C ASP A 590 -41.46 14.27 -0.03
N LYS A 591 -40.59 13.25 -0.10
CA LYS A 591 -40.15 12.55 -1.32
C LYS A 591 -39.49 13.46 -2.38
N ARG A 592 -38.84 14.56 -1.93
CA ARG A 592 -38.18 15.48 -2.87
C ARG A 592 -36.84 14.94 -3.35
N HIS A 593 -36.07 14.29 -2.49
CA HIS A 593 -34.72 13.80 -2.76
C HIS A 593 -34.64 12.29 -2.57
N LYS A 594 -34.20 11.59 -3.64
CA LYS A 594 -33.96 10.14 -3.59
C LYS A 594 -32.72 9.84 -2.76
N VAL A 595 -32.74 8.69 -2.11
CA VAL A 595 -31.52 8.14 -1.51
C VAL A 595 -30.55 7.70 -2.62
N THR A 596 -29.30 8.10 -2.48
CA THR A 596 -28.20 7.73 -3.36
C THR A 596 -27.08 7.11 -2.52
N ALA A 597 -26.02 6.59 -3.15
CA ALA A 597 -24.82 6.12 -2.45
C ALA A 597 -24.14 7.23 -1.60
N ASN A 598 -24.39 8.50 -1.92
CA ASN A 598 -23.85 9.66 -1.20
C ASN A 598 -24.72 10.15 -0.03
N THR A 599 -25.95 9.66 0.10
CA THR A 599 -26.85 10.10 1.16
C THR A 599 -26.30 9.77 2.54
N LEU A 600 -26.32 10.76 3.42
CA LEU A 600 -25.85 10.66 4.80
C LEU A 600 -26.99 10.26 5.74
N PHE A 601 -26.76 9.27 6.58
CA PHE A 601 -27.68 8.82 7.61
C PHE A 601 -27.12 9.10 9.01
N ASP A 602 -27.98 9.52 9.95
CA ASP A 602 -27.65 9.55 11.37
C ASP A 602 -27.36 8.12 11.86
N LEU A 603 -26.11 7.86 12.20
CA LEU A 603 -25.64 6.53 12.60
C LEU A 603 -26.16 6.10 13.99
N ALA A 604 -26.68 7.01 14.78
CA ALA A 604 -27.05 6.76 16.17
C ALA A 604 -25.89 6.05 16.92
N SER A 605 -26.17 4.94 17.61
CA SER A 605 -25.15 4.21 18.38
C SER A 605 -24.07 3.52 17.55
N VAL A 606 -24.21 3.40 16.24
CA VAL A 606 -23.11 2.97 15.37
C VAL A 606 -21.94 3.97 15.42
N SER A 607 -22.19 5.24 15.76
CA SER A 607 -21.17 6.26 16.08
C SER A 607 -20.17 5.81 17.14
N LYS A 608 -20.61 4.97 18.10
CA LYS A 608 -19.72 4.40 19.11
C LYS A 608 -18.55 3.63 18.50
N CYS A 609 -18.84 2.86 17.44
CA CYS A 609 -17.82 2.03 16.80
C CYS A 609 -17.05 2.79 15.72
N VAL A 610 -17.76 3.44 14.79
CA VAL A 610 -17.15 4.14 13.65
C VAL A 610 -16.43 5.43 14.09
N GLY A 611 -16.85 6.02 15.21
CA GLY A 611 -16.23 7.23 15.78
C GLY A 611 -15.32 6.91 16.96
N THR A 612 -15.94 6.80 18.14
CA THR A 612 -15.19 6.75 19.41
C THR A 612 -14.28 5.55 19.54
N LEU A 613 -14.75 4.36 19.13
CA LEU A 613 -13.94 3.15 19.18
C LEU A 613 -12.81 3.20 18.14
N ALA A 614 -13.07 3.72 16.93
CA ALA A 614 -12.04 3.91 15.92
C ALA A 614 -10.92 4.83 16.43
N ALA A 615 -11.29 5.95 17.07
CA ALA A 615 -10.34 6.85 17.71
C ALA A 615 -9.57 6.19 18.88
N ALA A 616 -10.26 5.39 19.70
CA ALA A 616 -9.64 4.65 20.80
C ALA A 616 -8.70 3.52 20.30
N MET A 617 -9.03 2.85 19.19
CA MET A 617 -8.17 1.85 18.56
C MET A 617 -6.86 2.50 18.08
N ALA A 618 -6.93 3.63 17.40
CA ALA A 618 -5.75 4.38 16.96
C ALA A 618 -4.88 4.85 18.15
N ALA A 619 -5.51 5.34 19.23
CA ALA A 619 -4.79 5.74 20.43
C ALA A 619 -4.14 4.54 21.17
N TYR A 620 -4.79 3.37 21.16
CA TYR A 620 -4.23 2.13 21.70
C TYR A 620 -3.06 1.63 20.86
N ASP A 621 -3.21 1.64 19.55
CA ASP A 621 -2.18 1.20 18.59
C ASP A 621 -0.91 2.06 18.69
N SER A 622 -1.09 3.37 18.87
CA SER A 622 0.00 4.34 19.09
C SER A 622 0.62 4.26 20.50
N GLY A 623 0.14 3.37 21.38
CA GLY A 623 0.64 3.22 22.75
C GLY A 623 0.21 4.34 23.73
N LEU A 624 -0.68 5.25 23.32
CA LEU A 624 -1.19 6.34 24.15
C LEU A 624 -2.25 5.86 25.16
N LEU A 625 -3.02 4.83 24.81
CA LEU A 625 -4.14 4.32 25.59
C LEU A 625 -3.87 2.92 26.10
N ASP A 626 -3.95 2.72 27.42
CA ASP A 626 -3.91 1.39 28.04
C ASP A 626 -5.33 0.95 28.45
N LEU A 627 -5.79 -0.18 27.90
CA LEU A 627 -7.13 -0.71 28.14
C LEU A 627 -7.35 -1.21 29.59
N ASP A 628 -6.27 -1.55 30.30
CA ASP A 628 -6.29 -2.02 31.68
C ASP A 628 -6.12 -0.90 32.70
N ALA A 629 -5.80 0.32 32.25
CA ALA A 629 -5.69 1.48 33.11
C ALA A 629 -7.06 1.95 33.61
N GLU A 630 -7.08 2.48 34.82
CA GLU A 630 -8.23 3.16 35.40
C GLU A 630 -8.43 4.52 34.72
N ILE A 631 -9.70 4.92 34.44
CA ILE A 631 -9.98 6.16 33.71
C ILE A 631 -9.59 7.40 34.50
N GLY A 632 -9.52 7.33 35.82
CA GLY A 632 -9.03 8.42 36.68
C GLY A 632 -7.57 8.80 36.41
N LYS A 633 -6.76 7.89 35.85
CA LYS A 633 -5.42 8.19 35.33
C LYS A 633 -5.45 9.24 34.21
N TYR A 634 -6.48 9.20 33.39
CA TYR A 634 -6.63 10.05 32.21
C TYR A 634 -7.57 11.24 32.44
N LEU A 635 -8.50 11.10 33.39
CA LEU A 635 -9.49 12.12 33.73
C LEU A 635 -9.29 12.59 35.18
N PRO A 636 -8.40 13.58 35.43
CA PRO A 636 -8.06 14.00 36.79
C PRO A 636 -9.29 14.45 37.61
N ALA A 637 -10.31 15.01 36.97
CA ALA A 637 -11.57 15.39 37.61
C ALA A 637 -12.34 14.20 38.22
N LEU A 638 -12.01 12.97 37.82
CA LEU A 638 -12.60 11.73 38.31
C LEU A 638 -11.63 10.88 39.15
N ALA A 639 -10.41 11.34 39.42
CA ALA A 639 -9.40 10.55 40.12
C ALA A 639 -9.88 10.03 41.48
N ASP A 640 -10.57 10.85 42.25
CA ASP A 640 -11.11 10.51 43.58
C ASP A 640 -12.58 10.01 43.52
N ASP A 641 -13.21 10.00 42.35
CA ASP A 641 -14.57 9.52 42.15
C ASP A 641 -14.56 7.99 41.97
N PRO A 642 -15.56 7.26 42.46
CA PRO A 642 -15.69 5.82 42.23
C PRO A 642 -15.63 5.41 40.75
N LYS A 643 -16.08 6.29 39.84
CA LYS A 643 -15.96 6.10 38.40
C LYS A 643 -14.50 6.11 37.92
N GLY A 644 -13.63 6.87 38.59
CA GLY A 644 -12.22 6.96 38.26
C GLY A 644 -11.50 5.61 38.31
N ARG A 645 -12.01 4.66 39.12
CA ARG A 645 -11.49 3.29 39.27
C ARG A 645 -12.00 2.31 38.20
N LEU A 646 -12.89 2.75 37.30
CA LEU A 646 -13.32 1.97 36.16
C LEU A 646 -12.17 1.82 35.14
N LYS A 647 -11.96 0.63 34.62
CA LYS A 647 -10.98 0.42 33.57
C LYS A 647 -11.52 0.83 32.20
N VAL A 648 -10.65 1.30 31.31
CA VAL A 648 -11.01 1.67 29.94
C VAL A 648 -11.79 0.56 29.25
N LYS A 649 -11.33 -0.69 29.32
CA LYS A 649 -12.04 -1.85 28.74
C LYS A 649 -13.41 -2.11 29.35
N GLU A 650 -13.64 -1.77 30.65
CA GLU A 650 -14.95 -1.93 31.27
C GLU A 650 -15.99 -0.95 30.69
N LEU A 651 -15.56 0.25 30.25
CA LEU A 651 -16.42 1.16 29.48
C LEU A 651 -16.84 0.51 28.14
N MET A 652 -15.88 -0.09 27.42
CA MET A 652 -16.11 -0.73 26.13
C MET A 652 -17.00 -1.98 26.25
N PHE A 653 -16.88 -2.73 27.34
CA PHE A 653 -17.73 -3.91 27.60
C PHE A 653 -19.12 -3.55 28.15
N HIS A 654 -19.38 -2.28 28.49
CA HIS A 654 -20.58 -1.87 29.22
C HIS A 654 -20.77 -2.60 30.57
N GLU A 655 -19.65 -2.88 31.27
CA GLU A 655 -19.63 -3.54 32.58
C GLU A 655 -19.26 -2.58 33.72
N THR A 656 -19.78 -1.37 33.66
CA THR A 656 -19.48 -0.27 34.60
C THR A 656 -20.53 -0.06 35.69
N GLY A 657 -21.70 -0.63 35.54
CA GLY A 657 -22.84 -0.35 36.43
C GLY A 657 -23.47 1.04 36.20
N MET A 658 -23.05 1.80 35.19
CA MET A 658 -23.65 3.08 34.83
C MET A 658 -25.09 2.92 34.34
N PRO A 659 -25.99 3.91 34.54
CA PRO A 659 -27.32 3.90 33.91
C PRO A 659 -27.21 4.00 32.39
N ALA A 660 -28.31 3.65 31.70
CA ALA A 660 -28.34 3.58 30.23
C ALA A 660 -28.02 4.91 29.53
N SER A 661 -28.54 6.02 30.08
CA SER A 661 -28.36 7.37 29.57
C SER A 661 -28.60 8.42 30.66
N LEU A 662 -28.25 9.66 30.41
CA LEU A 662 -28.70 10.81 31.16
C LEU A 662 -30.16 11.07 30.81
N ASN A 663 -31.00 11.31 31.82
CA ASN A 663 -32.31 11.91 31.59
C ASN A 663 -32.12 13.42 31.39
N VAL A 664 -32.04 13.87 30.16
CA VAL A 664 -31.72 15.23 29.80
C VAL A 664 -32.88 16.21 29.98
N TYR A 665 -34.11 15.73 30.02
CA TYR A 665 -35.30 16.61 30.11
C TYR A 665 -35.30 17.50 31.34
N PRO A 666 -35.08 17.01 32.59
CA PRO A 666 -35.00 17.88 33.75
C PRO A 666 -33.86 18.88 33.73
N VAL A 667 -32.81 18.60 32.94
CA VAL A 667 -31.65 19.49 32.78
C VAL A 667 -31.97 20.67 31.85
N LEU A 668 -32.73 20.38 30.78
CA LEU A 668 -33.03 21.32 29.70
C LEU A 668 -34.32 22.13 29.92
N LEU A 669 -35.28 21.57 30.67
CA LEU A 669 -36.57 22.20 30.89
C LEU A 669 -36.55 23.08 32.16
N ASP A 670 -37.15 24.29 32.05
CA ASP A 670 -37.33 25.19 33.18
C ASP A 670 -38.45 24.68 34.06
N THR A 671 -38.10 24.24 35.26
CA THR A 671 -39.02 23.71 36.26
C THR A 671 -40.03 24.71 36.77
N ALA A 672 -39.81 26.03 36.57
CA ALA A 672 -40.74 27.06 36.91
C ALA A 672 -41.91 27.19 35.90
N THR A 673 -41.77 26.61 34.71
CA THR A 673 -42.78 26.74 33.64
C THR A 673 -43.88 25.67 33.69
N TYR A 674 -43.70 24.60 34.44
CA TYR A 674 -44.67 23.50 34.49
C TYR A 674 -44.82 22.91 35.86
N THR A 675 -45.97 22.29 36.13
CA THR A 675 -46.24 21.55 37.35
C THR A 675 -46.49 20.06 37.05
N GLY A 676 -46.14 19.19 37.99
CA GLY A 676 -46.33 17.74 37.85
C GLY A 676 -45.22 17.03 37.05
N LYS A 677 -45.58 15.98 36.35
CA LYS A 677 -44.64 15.16 35.58
C LYS A 677 -44.37 15.77 34.20
N ILE A 678 -43.22 15.53 33.64
CA ILE A 678 -42.91 15.91 32.27
C ILE A 678 -43.69 15.03 31.27
N PHE A 679 -43.85 13.75 31.57
CA PHE A 679 -44.57 12.79 30.73
C PHE A 679 -45.62 11.98 31.49
N THR A 680 -46.71 11.64 30.80
CA THR A 680 -47.71 10.68 31.27
C THR A 680 -48.13 9.68 30.16
N LYS A 681 -48.80 8.60 30.54
CA LYS A 681 -49.36 7.62 29.58
C LYS A 681 -50.77 7.98 29.08
N LYS A 682 -51.38 8.99 29.68
CA LYS A 682 -52.78 9.40 29.35
C LYS A 682 -52.76 10.84 28.85
N LYS A 683 -53.45 11.10 27.73
CA LYS A 683 -53.71 12.44 27.23
C LYS A 683 -54.75 13.11 28.13
N GLY A 684 -54.53 14.37 28.49
CA GLY A 684 -55.49 15.18 29.24
C GLY A 684 -54.87 16.30 30.03
N GLY A 685 -55.60 17.38 30.29
CA GLY A 685 -55.09 18.58 30.94
C GLY A 685 -53.96 19.20 30.16
N VAL A 686 -52.84 19.48 30.84
CA VAL A 686 -51.62 20.03 30.25
C VAL A 686 -50.84 19.00 29.39
N TYR A 687 -51.17 17.71 29.45
CA TYR A 687 -50.47 16.65 28.74
C TYR A 687 -51.04 16.46 27.33
N THR A 688 -50.74 17.35 26.43
CA THR A 688 -51.28 17.41 25.06
C THR A 688 -50.23 17.20 23.98
N VAL A 689 -48.95 17.25 24.29
CA VAL A 689 -47.85 17.02 23.34
C VAL A 689 -47.70 15.53 23.14
N GLU A 690 -47.95 15.04 21.92
CA GLU A 690 -47.78 13.65 21.58
C GLU A 690 -46.27 13.33 21.53
N CYS A 691 -45.85 12.34 22.34
CA CYS A 691 -44.47 11.90 22.47
C CYS A 691 -44.37 10.41 22.11
N PRO A 692 -43.18 9.89 21.80
CA PRO A 692 -42.95 8.49 21.49
C PRO A 692 -43.45 7.51 22.56
N GLU A 693 -43.68 6.24 22.12
CA GLU A 693 -44.11 5.14 23.03
C GLU A 693 -45.45 5.36 23.74
N GLY A 694 -46.34 6.16 23.15
CA GLY A 694 -47.66 6.43 23.71
C GLY A 694 -47.61 7.31 24.96
N GLN A 695 -46.55 8.11 25.09
CA GLN A 695 -46.44 9.11 26.14
C GLN A 695 -47.04 10.47 25.69
N TRP A 696 -47.46 11.25 26.65
CA TRP A 696 -47.94 12.61 26.44
C TRP A 696 -47.11 13.58 27.28
N GLY A 697 -46.46 14.53 26.62
CA GLY A 697 -45.63 15.58 27.23
C GLY A 697 -46.48 16.73 27.77
N ASN A 698 -45.99 17.35 28.82
CA ASN A 698 -46.54 18.55 29.41
C ASN A 698 -46.31 19.76 28.48
N ALA A 699 -47.41 20.33 27.98
CA ALA A 699 -47.38 21.42 27.02
C ALA A 699 -46.91 22.76 27.62
N ASP A 700 -46.87 22.88 28.94
CA ASP A 700 -46.38 24.09 29.62
C ASP A 700 -44.86 24.11 29.78
N ALA A 701 -44.23 22.95 29.71
CA ALA A 701 -42.77 22.83 29.86
C ALA A 701 -42.01 23.60 28.76
N ARG A 702 -41.12 24.47 29.16
CA ARG A 702 -40.30 25.30 28.26
C ARG A 702 -38.82 25.00 28.45
N LEU A 703 -38.03 25.18 27.40
CA LEU A 703 -36.57 25.13 27.50
C LEU A 703 -36.05 26.26 28.37
N ARG A 704 -35.02 25.98 29.12
CA ARG A 704 -34.26 26.96 29.90
C ARG A 704 -33.62 27.99 28.96
N THR A 705 -33.95 29.28 29.17
CA THR A 705 -33.42 30.37 28.31
C THR A 705 -32.01 30.81 28.66
N ASP A 706 -31.48 30.38 29.81
CA ASP A 706 -30.08 30.60 30.21
C ASP A 706 -29.08 29.71 29.50
N ILE A 707 -29.53 28.58 28.96
CA ILE A 707 -28.65 27.63 28.25
C ILE A 707 -29.07 27.35 26.80
N VAL A 708 -30.29 27.67 26.40
CA VAL A 708 -30.82 27.44 25.03
C VAL A 708 -31.46 28.72 24.49
N SER A 709 -31.20 29.05 23.20
CA SER A 709 -31.75 30.22 22.52
C SER A 709 -32.18 29.88 21.08
N THR A 710 -33.19 30.61 20.58
CA THR A 710 -33.57 30.59 19.16
C THR A 710 -32.71 31.52 18.30
N LYS A 711 -31.87 32.35 18.90
CA LYS A 711 -30.94 33.25 18.19
C LYS A 711 -29.51 32.73 18.33
N CYS A 712 -28.78 32.72 17.21
CA CYS A 712 -27.37 32.49 17.18
C CYS A 712 -26.61 33.78 17.50
N ASP A 713 -25.73 33.72 18.50
CA ASP A 713 -24.85 34.82 18.87
C ASP A 713 -23.56 34.28 19.50
N ALA A 714 -22.72 35.13 20.07
CA ALA A 714 -21.46 34.72 20.68
C ALA A 714 -21.64 33.77 21.88
N THR A 715 -22.79 33.80 22.57
CA THR A 715 -23.11 32.96 23.73
C THR A 715 -23.75 31.63 23.26
N PHE A 716 -24.70 31.69 22.33
CA PHE A 716 -25.51 30.59 21.84
C PHE A 716 -25.06 30.23 20.41
N ARG A 717 -23.98 29.51 20.29
CA ARG A 717 -23.34 29.23 19.00
C ARG A 717 -23.40 27.79 18.53
N HIS A 718 -23.79 26.84 19.40
CA HIS A 718 -23.80 25.40 19.04
C HIS A 718 -25.20 24.99 18.58
N PRO A 719 -25.39 24.69 17.29
CA PRO A 719 -26.68 24.33 16.74
C PRO A 719 -27.14 22.94 17.20
N VAL A 720 -28.37 22.86 17.71
CA VAL A 720 -29.03 21.60 18.12
C VAL A 720 -30.20 21.23 17.22
N ALA A 721 -30.74 22.22 16.50
CA ALA A 721 -31.74 22.08 15.44
C ALA A 721 -31.76 23.38 14.61
N LYS A 722 -32.53 23.44 13.53
CA LYS A 722 -32.67 24.65 12.73
C LYS A 722 -33.22 25.79 13.60
N GLY A 723 -32.44 26.87 13.78
CA GLY A 723 -32.83 28.03 14.59
C GLY A 723 -32.92 27.72 16.09
N LEU A 724 -32.19 26.72 16.59
CA LEU A 724 -32.09 26.43 18.01
C LEU A 724 -30.63 26.15 18.39
N TYR A 725 -30.12 26.83 19.40
CA TYR A 725 -28.71 26.81 19.76
C TYR A 725 -28.52 26.65 21.27
N VAL A 726 -27.47 25.95 21.69
CA VAL A 726 -27.06 25.82 23.08
C VAL A 726 -25.79 26.67 23.35
N SER A 727 -25.67 27.18 24.56
CA SER A 727 -24.50 27.94 25.01
C SER A 727 -23.38 27.03 25.51
N ASP A 728 -22.15 27.57 25.66
CA ASP A 728 -21.02 26.86 26.29
C ASP A 728 -21.39 26.44 27.74
N ALA A 729 -22.08 27.34 28.50
CA ALA A 729 -22.58 27.02 29.82
C ALA A 729 -23.59 25.87 29.83
N GLY A 730 -24.39 25.73 28.76
CA GLY A 730 -25.28 24.58 28.55
C GLY A 730 -24.53 23.28 28.34
N LEU A 731 -23.47 23.30 27.52
CA LEU A 731 -22.59 22.15 27.32
C LEU A 731 -21.94 21.71 28.64
N ASP A 732 -21.40 22.65 29.40
CA ASP A 732 -20.79 22.42 30.71
C ASP A 732 -21.80 21.86 31.72
N THR A 733 -23.04 22.38 31.73
CA THR A 733 -24.13 21.87 32.58
C THR A 733 -24.43 20.41 32.30
N ILE A 734 -24.55 20.02 31.03
CA ILE A 734 -24.80 18.62 30.64
C ILE A 734 -23.61 17.74 31.03
N ARG A 735 -22.38 18.18 30.79
CA ARG A 735 -21.16 17.48 31.18
C ARG A 735 -21.09 17.28 32.70
N ALA A 736 -21.35 18.30 33.48
CA ALA A 736 -21.42 18.23 34.93
C ALA A 736 -22.47 17.21 35.41
N CYS A 737 -23.66 17.19 34.81
CA CYS A 737 -24.69 16.21 35.12
C CYS A 737 -24.26 14.79 34.81
N ILE A 738 -23.54 14.56 33.69
CA ILE A 738 -22.98 13.22 33.34
C ILE A 738 -21.94 12.80 34.37
N TYR A 739 -21.06 13.71 34.76
CA TYR A 739 -20.00 13.46 35.74
C TYR A 739 -20.54 13.26 37.16
N ALA A 740 -21.71 13.79 37.49
CA ALA A 740 -22.36 13.58 38.78
C ALA A 740 -23.01 12.16 38.91
N ILE A 741 -23.30 11.50 37.81
CA ILE A 741 -23.94 10.16 37.82
C ILE A 741 -22.98 9.12 38.41
N GLN A 742 -23.46 8.37 39.42
CA GLN A 742 -22.68 7.32 40.07
C GLN A 742 -23.00 5.92 39.49
N PRO A 743 -22.01 5.04 39.32
CA PRO A 743 -22.23 3.66 38.99
C PRO A 743 -22.90 2.90 40.12
N SER A 744 -23.71 1.88 39.78
CA SER A 744 -24.42 1.07 40.78
C SER A 744 -23.51 0.12 41.59
N GLY A 745 -22.23 0.09 41.34
CA GLY A 745 -21.24 -0.84 41.91
C GLY A 745 -21.31 -2.27 41.36
N LYS A 746 -22.29 -2.61 40.53
CA LYS A 746 -22.42 -3.94 39.91
C LYS A 746 -21.66 -3.98 38.57
N LYS A 747 -20.58 -4.74 38.52
CA LYS A 747 -19.79 -5.00 37.30
C LYS A 747 -20.43 -6.14 36.49
N SER A 748 -21.60 -5.86 35.89
CA SER A 748 -22.27 -6.79 34.98
C SER A 748 -22.73 -6.05 33.74
N TYR A 749 -22.86 -6.74 32.63
CA TYR A 749 -23.30 -6.13 31.38
C TYR A 749 -24.61 -5.36 31.54
N LYS A 750 -24.54 -4.06 31.28
CA LYS A 750 -25.67 -3.16 31.15
C LYS A 750 -25.31 -2.05 30.17
N TYR A 751 -25.94 -2.09 29.00
CA TYR A 751 -25.69 -1.10 27.97
C TYR A 751 -25.86 0.34 28.50
N SER A 752 -24.86 1.16 28.27
CA SER A 752 -24.84 2.57 28.71
C SER A 752 -24.18 3.48 27.67
N CYS A 753 -24.93 4.48 27.23
CA CYS A 753 -24.37 5.55 26.38
C CYS A 753 -23.30 6.37 27.10
N LEU A 754 -23.41 6.49 28.45
CA LEU A 754 -22.46 7.27 29.26
C LEU A 754 -21.04 6.71 29.20
N ASN A 755 -20.90 5.41 29.03
CA ASN A 755 -19.58 4.77 28.91
C ASN A 755 -18.78 5.31 27.72
N PHE A 756 -19.44 5.52 26.59
CA PHE A 756 -18.76 6.02 25.39
C PHE A 756 -18.59 7.54 25.41
N ILE A 757 -19.40 8.27 26.20
CA ILE A 757 -19.14 9.68 26.50
C ILE A 757 -17.86 9.81 27.32
N LEU A 758 -17.70 9.00 28.37
CA LEU A 758 -16.46 8.97 29.17
C LEU A 758 -15.27 8.49 28.35
N LEU A 759 -15.46 7.50 27.46
CA LEU A 759 -14.39 7.00 26.58
C LEU A 759 -13.91 8.08 25.60
N LYS A 760 -14.83 8.91 25.07
CA LYS A 760 -14.47 10.09 24.29
C LYS A 760 -13.56 11.03 25.09
N ASP A 761 -13.96 11.36 26.33
CA ASP A 761 -13.18 12.27 27.17
C ASP A 761 -11.79 11.67 27.48
N VAL A 762 -11.68 10.35 27.67
CA VAL A 762 -10.40 9.64 27.81
C VAL A 762 -9.55 9.77 26.55
N VAL A 763 -10.13 9.55 25.37
CA VAL A 763 -9.39 9.68 24.10
C VAL A 763 -8.87 11.10 23.93
N GLU A 764 -9.70 12.13 24.15
CA GLU A 764 -9.28 13.52 24.06
C GLU A 764 -8.17 13.88 25.05
N SER A 765 -8.21 13.28 26.24
CA SER A 765 -7.17 13.49 27.26
C SER A 765 -5.83 12.88 26.87
N VAL A 766 -5.79 11.66 26.30
CA VAL A 766 -4.52 10.98 25.95
C VAL A 766 -3.92 11.49 24.64
N THR A 767 -4.75 11.98 23.73
CA THR A 767 -4.29 12.51 22.43
C THR A 767 -3.97 14.00 22.48
N GLY A 768 -4.57 14.74 23.43
CA GLY A 768 -4.42 16.18 23.56
C GLY A 768 -5.20 16.99 22.50
N VAL A 769 -5.99 16.32 21.66
CA VAL A 769 -6.79 16.97 20.60
C VAL A 769 -8.26 16.52 20.66
N PRO A 770 -9.21 17.26 20.09
CA PRO A 770 -10.60 16.83 20.01
C PRO A 770 -10.71 15.45 19.32
N MET A 771 -11.56 14.57 19.85
CA MET A 771 -11.75 13.21 19.33
C MET A 771 -12.08 13.20 17.83
N GLN A 772 -12.89 14.14 17.36
CA GLN A 772 -13.21 14.25 15.93
C GLN A 772 -11.96 14.47 15.09
N GLN A 773 -11.08 15.39 15.51
CA GLN A 773 -9.84 15.68 14.80
C GLN A 773 -8.94 14.42 14.78
N TRP A 774 -8.73 13.79 15.92
CA TRP A 774 -7.92 12.57 16.02
C TRP A 774 -8.45 11.43 15.13
N MET A 775 -9.77 11.20 15.19
CA MET A 775 -10.45 10.20 14.35
C MET A 775 -10.29 10.50 12.87
N ASP A 776 -10.41 11.77 12.47
CA ASP A 776 -10.28 12.18 11.08
C ASP A 776 -8.84 12.02 10.57
N GLU A 777 -7.85 12.44 11.36
CA GLU A 777 -6.43 12.39 10.98
C GLU A 777 -5.89 10.96 10.92
N GLU A 778 -6.16 10.16 11.97
CA GLU A 778 -5.55 8.84 12.14
C GLU A 778 -6.33 7.70 11.46
N VAL A 779 -7.60 7.91 11.11
CA VAL A 779 -8.43 6.84 10.54
C VAL A 779 -9.12 7.26 9.26
N HIS A 780 -10.03 8.23 9.32
CA HIS A 780 -10.98 8.43 8.22
C HIS A 780 -10.37 9.13 7.01
N SER A 781 -9.45 10.07 7.20
CA SER A 781 -8.73 10.71 6.08
C SER A 781 -7.84 9.71 5.34
N LEU A 782 -7.20 8.80 6.06
CA LEU A 782 -6.38 7.74 5.46
C LEU A 782 -7.21 6.75 4.64
N LEU A 783 -8.47 6.53 5.03
CA LEU A 783 -9.45 5.71 4.29
C LEU A 783 -10.18 6.49 3.18
N ASN A 784 -9.92 7.78 3.01
CA ASN A 784 -10.74 8.67 2.18
C ASN A 784 -12.24 8.63 2.53
N ASN A 785 -12.54 8.59 3.81
CA ASN A 785 -13.89 8.58 4.34
C ASN A 785 -14.39 10.01 4.58
N ASP A 786 -14.52 10.80 3.52
CA ASP A 786 -14.97 12.19 3.52
C ASP A 786 -16.41 12.39 4.04
N ARG A 787 -17.18 11.31 4.12
CA ARG A 787 -18.58 11.26 4.58
C ARG A 787 -18.75 10.49 5.89
N VAL A 788 -17.76 10.53 6.78
CA VAL A 788 -17.88 10.14 8.20
C VAL A 788 -17.63 11.38 9.03
N LEU A 789 -18.69 12.05 9.48
CA LEU A 789 -18.54 13.34 10.13
C LEU A 789 -19.66 13.63 11.11
N TYR A 790 -19.36 14.46 12.08
CA TYR A 790 -20.36 15.13 12.91
C TYR A 790 -20.89 16.37 12.18
N ARG A 791 -22.08 16.83 12.54
CA ARG A 791 -22.69 18.07 12.02
C ARG A 791 -22.61 18.19 10.49
N PRO A 792 -23.27 17.29 9.74
CA PRO A 792 -23.13 17.19 8.29
C PRO A 792 -23.44 18.48 7.52
N LEU A 793 -24.29 19.35 8.08
CA LEU A 793 -24.66 20.62 7.44
C LEU A 793 -23.55 21.69 7.44
N ASP A 794 -22.44 21.45 8.15
CA ASP A 794 -21.25 22.30 8.05
C ASP A 794 -20.52 22.09 6.69
N LYS A 795 -20.77 20.96 6.01
CA LYS A 795 -20.05 20.58 4.79
C LYS A 795 -20.96 20.19 3.61
N TYR A 796 -22.15 19.64 3.89
CA TYR A 796 -23.04 19.10 2.86
C TYR A 796 -24.41 19.79 2.88
N ASP A 797 -25.07 19.83 1.71
CA ASP A 797 -26.43 20.35 1.61
C ASP A 797 -27.45 19.41 2.30
N ILE A 798 -28.51 20.00 2.84
CA ILE A 798 -29.56 19.26 3.54
C ILE A 798 -30.24 18.20 2.66
N SER A 799 -30.26 18.39 1.34
CA SER A 799 -30.81 17.42 0.37
C SER A 799 -30.02 16.10 0.33
N GLU A 800 -28.74 16.12 0.76
CA GLU A 800 -27.88 14.94 0.83
C GLU A 800 -28.02 14.18 2.17
N VAL A 801 -28.78 14.70 3.13
CA VAL A 801 -28.91 14.12 4.46
C VAL A 801 -30.32 13.53 4.64
N ALA A 802 -30.41 12.32 5.17
CA ALA A 802 -31.69 11.73 5.51
C ALA A 802 -32.27 12.36 6.80
N ALA A 803 -33.55 12.76 6.75
CA ALA A 803 -34.27 13.26 7.93
C ALA A 803 -34.43 12.13 8.96
N THR A 804 -34.35 12.48 10.25
CA THR A 804 -34.33 11.51 11.33
C THR A 804 -35.71 11.30 11.95
N GLU A 805 -36.26 12.34 12.60
CA GLU A 805 -37.56 12.26 13.26
C GLU A 805 -38.22 13.64 13.45
N ILE A 806 -39.45 13.65 13.97
CA ILE A 806 -40.09 14.87 14.48
C ILE A 806 -39.97 14.86 16.00
N ASP A 807 -39.27 15.83 16.57
CA ASP A 807 -39.16 16.05 18.00
C ASP A 807 -40.18 17.11 18.45
N ASN A 808 -41.24 16.63 19.08
CA ASN A 808 -42.35 17.48 19.55
C ASN A 808 -42.11 18.08 20.94
N MET A 809 -41.09 17.66 21.69
CA MET A 809 -40.96 18.03 23.11
C MET A 809 -39.85 19.03 23.40
N LEU A 810 -38.68 18.87 22.75
CA LEU A 810 -37.53 19.76 23.00
C LEU A 810 -37.28 20.73 21.84
N ARG A 811 -37.23 20.18 20.61
CA ARG A 811 -36.87 20.97 19.42
C ARG A 811 -38.09 21.51 18.65
N HIS A 812 -39.28 20.93 18.88
CA HIS A 812 -40.59 21.29 18.27
C HIS A 812 -40.54 21.37 16.74
N GLN A 813 -39.74 20.47 16.12
CA GLN A 813 -39.53 20.46 14.66
C GLN A 813 -39.02 19.12 14.16
N LYS A 814 -39.00 18.97 12.82
CA LYS A 814 -38.36 17.89 12.17
C LYS A 814 -36.85 18.03 12.33
N VAL A 815 -36.20 16.98 12.85
CA VAL A 815 -34.74 16.87 13.00
C VAL A 815 -34.15 16.38 11.68
N HIS A 816 -33.45 17.26 10.97
CA HIS A 816 -32.91 17.00 9.66
C HIS A 816 -31.52 17.63 9.57
N GLY A 817 -30.48 16.77 9.43
CA GLY A 817 -29.08 17.19 9.44
C GLY A 817 -28.51 17.48 10.83
N TYR A 818 -29.26 17.17 11.87
CA TYR A 818 -28.86 17.27 13.29
C TYR A 818 -29.01 15.90 13.93
N VAL A 819 -28.17 15.59 14.93
CA VAL A 819 -28.22 14.31 15.65
C VAL A 819 -29.55 14.14 16.39
N HIS A 820 -30.14 12.95 16.29
CA HIS A 820 -31.43 12.70 16.96
C HIS A 820 -31.30 12.56 18.48
N ASP A 821 -30.20 11.96 18.99
CA ASP A 821 -29.94 11.75 20.42
C ASP A 821 -29.90 13.10 21.15
N GLU A 822 -30.78 13.30 22.09
CA GLU A 822 -30.96 14.58 22.76
C GLU A 822 -29.73 14.96 23.60
N THR A 823 -29.08 13.96 24.26
CA THR A 823 -27.85 14.22 25.04
C THR A 823 -26.72 14.66 24.11
N ALA A 824 -26.53 14.00 22.99
CA ALA A 824 -25.52 14.38 22.01
C ALA A 824 -25.82 15.73 21.36
N ALA A 825 -27.09 15.99 21.01
CA ALA A 825 -27.51 17.28 20.40
C ALA A 825 -27.19 18.48 21.31
N PHE A 826 -27.62 18.40 22.55
CA PHE A 826 -27.41 19.48 23.51
C PHE A 826 -26.01 19.48 24.14
N SER A 827 -25.17 18.52 23.80
CA SER A 827 -23.71 18.54 24.01
C SER A 827 -22.93 19.08 22.81
N GLY A 828 -23.56 19.86 21.90
CA GLY A 828 -22.92 20.51 20.76
C GLY A 828 -22.86 19.64 19.48
N GLY A 829 -23.55 18.51 19.45
CA GLY A 829 -23.65 17.65 18.26
C GLY A 829 -22.48 16.69 18.08
N ILE A 830 -21.41 16.81 18.88
CA ILE A 830 -20.20 15.96 18.81
C ILE A 830 -20.09 15.19 20.12
N GLN A 831 -20.46 13.91 20.10
CA GLN A 831 -20.44 13.12 21.33
C GLN A 831 -20.01 11.67 21.09
N GLY A 832 -19.44 11.01 22.12
CA GLY A 832 -18.91 9.66 22.01
C GLY A 832 -19.99 8.57 21.82
N ASN A 833 -21.22 8.82 22.19
CA ASN A 833 -22.31 7.84 22.10
C ASN A 833 -23.12 7.89 20.82
N ALA A 834 -23.18 9.07 20.16
CA ALA A 834 -23.98 9.33 18.96
C ALA A 834 -23.51 10.62 18.28
N GLY A 835 -24.03 10.95 17.10
CA GLY A 835 -23.82 12.22 16.41
C GLY A 835 -23.10 12.10 15.07
N LEU A 836 -22.46 10.96 14.77
CA LEU A 836 -21.90 10.74 13.45
C LEU A 836 -22.99 10.50 12.40
N PHE A 837 -22.73 11.06 11.24
CA PHE A 837 -23.43 10.77 10.00
C PHE A 837 -22.48 10.10 9.02
N SER A 838 -23.00 9.16 8.23
CA SER A 838 -22.21 8.51 7.17
C SER A 838 -23.12 7.88 6.12
N ASN A 839 -22.47 7.32 5.08
CA ASN A 839 -23.07 6.46 4.07
C ASN A 839 -22.49 5.03 4.12
N ALA A 840 -23.12 4.10 3.42
CA ALA A 840 -22.70 2.70 3.42
C ALA A 840 -21.29 2.49 2.88
N THR A 841 -20.87 3.25 1.86
CA THR A 841 -19.56 3.13 1.23
C THR A 841 -18.42 3.50 2.21
N ASN A 842 -18.58 4.56 2.99
CA ASN A 842 -17.55 4.97 3.94
C ASN A 842 -17.45 3.98 5.13
N ILE A 843 -18.59 3.46 5.59
CA ILE A 843 -18.59 2.39 6.61
C ILE A 843 -17.95 1.12 6.04
N ALA A 844 -18.20 0.79 4.77
CA ALA A 844 -17.62 -0.38 4.11
C ALA A 844 -16.09 -0.34 4.09
N ARG A 845 -15.48 0.80 3.81
CA ARG A 845 -14.02 0.95 3.86
C ARG A 845 -13.46 0.72 5.26
N TRP A 846 -14.09 1.32 6.27
CA TRP A 846 -13.69 1.15 7.66
C TRP A 846 -13.86 -0.32 8.13
N THR A 847 -14.97 -0.96 7.81
CA THR A 847 -15.20 -2.36 8.15
C THR A 847 -14.26 -3.30 7.43
N GLN A 848 -13.96 -3.04 6.15
CA GLN A 848 -13.01 -3.84 5.39
C GLN A 848 -11.58 -3.67 5.90
N MET A 849 -11.19 -2.48 6.35
CA MET A 849 -9.91 -2.25 7.03
C MET A 849 -9.76 -3.17 8.25
N LEU A 850 -10.80 -3.27 9.07
CA LEU A 850 -10.78 -4.17 10.23
C LEU A 850 -10.68 -5.65 9.82
N LEU A 851 -11.45 -6.09 8.82
CA LEU A 851 -11.42 -7.45 8.30
C LEU A 851 -10.09 -7.84 7.67
N ASN A 852 -9.35 -6.87 7.15
CA ASN A 852 -8.01 -7.05 6.60
C ASN A 852 -6.91 -6.95 7.68
N GLY A 853 -7.25 -6.98 8.95
CA GLY A 853 -6.28 -6.88 10.04
C GLY A 853 -5.59 -5.53 10.12
N GLY A 854 -6.33 -4.43 9.92
CA GLY A 854 -5.82 -3.06 10.06
C GLY A 854 -5.28 -2.45 8.76
N ASP A 855 -5.38 -3.15 7.64
CA ASP A 855 -4.95 -2.67 6.32
C ASP A 855 -6.14 -2.36 5.43
N TYR A 856 -6.05 -1.29 4.65
CA TYR A 856 -6.99 -1.01 3.58
C TYR A 856 -6.31 -0.41 2.37
N GLY A 857 -6.41 -1.11 1.23
CA GLY A 857 -5.86 -0.63 -0.02
C GLY A 857 -4.34 -0.41 0.03
N GLY A 858 -3.60 -1.24 0.79
CA GLY A 858 -2.16 -1.13 0.93
C GLY A 858 -1.68 -0.07 1.93
N ILE A 859 -2.61 0.58 2.64
CA ILE A 859 -2.28 1.51 3.74
C ILE A 859 -2.54 0.81 5.06
N ARG A 860 -1.49 0.66 5.88
CA ARG A 860 -1.58 0.15 7.25
C ARG A 860 -2.07 1.26 8.16
N LEU A 861 -3.28 1.10 8.73
CA LEU A 861 -3.87 2.03 9.69
C LEU A 861 -3.68 1.57 11.13
N LEU A 862 -3.74 0.25 11.34
CA LEU A 862 -3.58 -0.38 12.66
C LEU A 862 -2.67 -1.60 12.52
N GLU A 863 -1.94 -1.91 13.56
CA GLU A 863 -1.24 -3.19 13.63
C GLU A 863 -2.25 -4.36 13.61
N SER A 864 -1.89 -5.46 12.96
CA SER A 864 -2.78 -6.61 12.86
C SER A 864 -3.19 -7.17 14.22
N ALA A 865 -2.27 -7.13 15.18
CA ALA A 865 -2.54 -7.54 16.56
C ALA A 865 -3.60 -6.67 17.25
N THR A 866 -3.63 -5.36 16.95
CA THR A 866 -4.65 -4.44 17.45
C THR A 866 -6.01 -4.75 16.84
N ALA A 867 -6.10 -4.85 15.51
CA ALA A 867 -7.36 -5.18 14.84
C ALA A 867 -7.93 -6.52 15.34
N ASP A 868 -7.10 -7.56 15.42
CA ASP A 868 -7.50 -8.88 15.94
C ASP A 868 -7.97 -8.81 17.39
N LYS A 869 -7.23 -8.12 18.26
CA LYS A 869 -7.59 -7.93 19.67
C LYS A 869 -8.99 -7.33 19.84
N PHE A 870 -9.30 -6.26 19.10
CA PHE A 870 -10.59 -5.60 19.23
C PHE A 870 -11.74 -6.44 18.63
N LEU A 871 -11.50 -7.19 17.56
CA LEU A 871 -12.50 -8.05 16.94
C LEU A 871 -12.78 -9.35 17.71
N THR A 872 -11.80 -9.87 18.46
CA THR A 872 -11.90 -11.21 19.07
C THR A 872 -12.02 -11.20 20.59
N THR A 873 -11.67 -10.09 21.27
CA THR A 873 -11.77 -10.02 22.73
C THR A 873 -13.20 -9.84 23.18
N HIS A 874 -13.67 -10.74 24.05
CA HIS A 874 -15.00 -10.71 24.66
C HIS A 874 -14.94 -10.33 26.12
N SER A 875 -16.03 -9.76 26.62
CA SER A 875 -16.20 -9.52 28.06
C SER A 875 -16.19 -10.83 28.87
N PRO A 876 -15.84 -10.80 30.15
CA PRO A 876 -15.82 -11.99 31.00
C PRO A 876 -17.11 -12.82 30.96
N GLY A 877 -18.25 -12.17 30.80
CA GLY A 877 -19.56 -12.83 30.65
C GLY A 877 -19.91 -13.27 29.23
N GLY A 878 -19.03 -13.03 28.24
CA GLY A 878 -19.23 -13.41 26.83
C GLY A 878 -20.39 -12.67 26.14
N LYS A 879 -20.93 -11.62 26.74
CA LYS A 879 -22.11 -10.89 26.22
C LYS A 879 -21.76 -9.72 25.32
N ARG A 880 -20.51 -9.26 25.33
CA ARG A 880 -20.05 -8.09 24.60
C ARG A 880 -18.64 -8.29 24.06
N GLY A 881 -18.37 -7.80 22.87
CA GLY A 881 -17.01 -7.61 22.35
C GLY A 881 -16.38 -6.33 22.89
N LEU A 882 -15.09 -6.13 22.65
CA LEU A 882 -14.35 -4.94 23.07
C LEU A 882 -14.80 -3.71 22.27
N GLY A 883 -15.87 -3.06 22.73
CA GLY A 883 -16.56 -1.95 22.09
C GLY A 883 -17.64 -2.36 21.08
N PHE A 884 -17.74 -3.64 20.73
CA PHE A 884 -18.71 -4.16 19.76
C PHE A 884 -19.84 -4.95 20.39
N ASP A 885 -20.98 -5.00 19.71
CA ASP A 885 -22.06 -5.94 19.93
C ASP A 885 -21.71 -7.31 19.34
N LEU A 886 -22.28 -8.38 19.91
CA LEU A 886 -22.13 -9.74 19.42
C LEU A 886 -23.48 -10.30 18.98
N HIS A 887 -23.54 -10.91 17.79
CA HIS A 887 -24.73 -11.60 17.26
C HIS A 887 -24.31 -12.95 16.66
N GLY A 888 -24.36 -14.01 17.47
CA GLY A 888 -23.80 -15.30 17.10
C GLY A 888 -22.31 -15.19 16.81
N LYS A 889 -21.91 -15.49 15.58
CA LYS A 889 -20.53 -15.36 15.11
C LYS A 889 -20.14 -13.95 14.63
N PHE A 890 -21.11 -13.05 14.53
CA PHE A 890 -20.92 -11.71 14.01
C PHE A 890 -20.53 -10.72 15.12
N VAL A 891 -19.64 -9.81 14.76
CA VAL A 891 -19.19 -8.69 15.57
C VAL A 891 -19.67 -7.40 14.89
N GLY A 892 -20.26 -6.47 15.61
CA GLY A 892 -20.76 -5.25 14.98
C GLY A 892 -21.45 -4.31 15.96
N HIS A 893 -22.39 -3.51 15.48
CA HIS A 893 -23.23 -2.67 16.34
C HIS A 893 -24.52 -2.29 15.65
N THR A 894 -25.56 -2.03 16.45
CA THR A 894 -26.85 -1.51 15.98
C THR A 894 -27.07 -0.07 16.41
N GLY A 895 -27.78 0.72 15.59
CA GLY A 895 -28.18 2.10 15.88
C GLY A 895 -29.69 2.26 16.02
N PHE A 896 -30.12 3.22 16.84
CA PHE A 896 -31.54 3.48 17.11
C PHE A 896 -32.32 3.89 15.85
N THR A 897 -31.68 4.59 14.94
CA THR A 897 -32.23 5.05 13.65
C THR A 897 -32.44 3.93 12.62
N GLY A 898 -32.13 2.68 12.98
CA GLY A 898 -32.27 1.54 12.10
C GLY A 898 -30.97 1.10 11.44
N THR A 899 -29.90 1.83 11.69
CA THR A 899 -28.56 1.52 11.17
C THR A 899 -27.94 0.32 11.87
N CYS A 900 -27.08 -0.42 11.18
CA CYS A 900 -26.19 -1.43 11.76
C CYS A 900 -25.07 -1.79 10.77
N PHE A 901 -24.01 -2.39 11.31
CA PHE A 901 -23.07 -3.18 10.54
C PHE A 901 -22.75 -4.48 11.31
N TRP A 902 -22.44 -5.55 10.57
CA TRP A 902 -22.06 -6.85 11.10
C TRP A 902 -20.88 -7.42 10.31
N LEU A 903 -19.88 -7.93 11.00
CA LEU A 903 -18.67 -8.51 10.47
C LEU A 903 -18.57 -9.99 10.84
N ASP A 904 -18.18 -10.84 9.89
CA ASP A 904 -17.65 -12.18 10.15
C ASP A 904 -16.16 -12.21 9.76
N PRO A 905 -15.23 -12.03 10.71
CA PRO A 905 -13.80 -11.99 10.41
C PRO A 905 -13.27 -13.29 9.77
N LYS A 906 -13.85 -14.44 10.11
CA LYS A 906 -13.39 -15.73 9.57
C LYS A 906 -13.72 -15.91 8.09
N ARG A 907 -14.78 -15.29 7.61
CA ARG A 907 -15.22 -15.40 6.22
C ARG A 907 -15.02 -14.14 5.42
N ASN A 908 -14.39 -13.13 5.98
CA ASN A 908 -14.20 -11.82 5.37
C ASN A 908 -15.51 -11.26 4.78
N LEU A 909 -16.57 -11.24 5.63
CA LEU A 909 -17.91 -10.82 5.27
C LEU A 909 -18.32 -9.59 6.09
N ALA A 910 -18.84 -8.56 5.45
CA ALA A 910 -19.47 -7.41 6.11
C ALA A 910 -20.87 -7.15 5.56
N VAL A 911 -21.82 -6.86 6.44
CA VAL A 911 -23.19 -6.45 6.11
C VAL A 911 -23.44 -5.08 6.72
N ILE A 912 -23.81 -4.10 5.91
CA ILE A 912 -24.05 -2.72 6.32
C ILE A 912 -25.47 -2.34 5.94
N ILE A 913 -26.23 -1.82 6.89
CA ILE A 913 -27.61 -1.38 6.71
C ILE A 913 -27.76 0.01 7.33
N LEU A 914 -28.14 0.98 6.54
CA LEU A 914 -28.46 2.32 6.99
C LEU A 914 -29.90 2.63 6.64
N THR A 915 -30.69 3.14 7.61
CA THR A 915 -32.07 3.54 7.41
C THR A 915 -32.40 4.75 8.26
N ASN A 916 -33.48 5.43 7.92
CA ASN A 916 -34.11 6.43 8.77
C ASN A 916 -35.45 5.95 9.33
N ARG A 917 -35.48 4.74 9.94
CA ARG A 917 -36.70 4.06 10.43
C ARG A 917 -37.55 4.89 11.40
N ILE A 918 -36.94 5.86 12.07
CA ILE A 918 -37.63 6.73 13.02
C ILE A 918 -38.20 8.00 12.37
N ASN A 919 -38.07 8.12 11.04
CA ASN A 919 -38.73 9.18 10.30
C ASN A 919 -40.14 8.75 9.83
N PRO A 920 -41.16 9.54 10.07
CA PRO A 920 -41.18 10.75 10.88
C PRO A 920 -41.30 10.51 12.38
N TRP A 921 -41.47 9.26 12.79
CA TRP A 921 -41.91 8.88 14.14
C TRP A 921 -41.14 7.71 14.74
N ARG A 922 -40.45 7.94 15.88
CA ARG A 922 -39.63 6.86 16.54
C ARG A 922 -40.47 5.69 17.09
N GLY A 923 -41.78 5.84 17.26
CA GLY A 923 -42.72 4.79 17.66
C GLY A 923 -43.09 3.79 16.54
N ASN A 924 -42.53 3.92 15.33
CA ASN A 924 -42.83 3.05 14.21
C ASN A 924 -42.40 1.59 14.50
N LYS A 925 -43.37 0.65 14.48
CA LYS A 925 -43.18 -0.78 14.78
C LYS A 925 -42.93 -1.62 13.52
N ALA A 926 -43.19 -1.09 12.32
CA ALA A 926 -43.11 -1.85 11.07
C ALA A 926 -41.71 -2.41 10.83
N PHE A 927 -40.68 -1.63 11.12
CA PHE A 927 -39.27 -2.05 10.99
C PHE A 927 -38.93 -3.30 11.82
N LYS A 928 -39.43 -3.34 13.08
CA LYS A 928 -39.24 -4.50 13.96
C LYS A 928 -40.11 -5.68 13.52
N ALA A 929 -41.32 -5.43 13.03
CA ALA A 929 -42.22 -6.50 12.53
C ALA A 929 -41.66 -7.21 11.31
N LEU A 930 -40.91 -6.48 10.44
CA LEU A 930 -40.21 -7.05 9.29
C LEU A 930 -38.94 -7.83 9.66
N ASN A 931 -38.46 -7.75 10.89
CA ASN A 931 -37.15 -8.29 11.31
C ASN A 931 -36.02 -7.90 10.35
N PHE A 932 -36.10 -6.69 9.78
CA PHE A 932 -35.35 -6.23 8.61
C PHE A 932 -33.87 -6.48 8.69
N ARG A 933 -33.22 -6.15 9.83
CA ARG A 933 -31.78 -6.33 10.02
C ARG A 933 -31.35 -7.79 10.00
N ASN A 934 -32.06 -8.63 10.79
CA ASN A 934 -31.68 -10.05 10.89
C ASN A 934 -31.99 -10.79 9.60
N ALA A 935 -33.11 -10.50 8.94
CA ALA A 935 -33.46 -11.14 7.67
C ALA A 935 -32.43 -10.86 6.56
N ILE A 936 -31.87 -9.65 6.50
CA ILE A 936 -30.80 -9.32 5.57
C ILE A 936 -29.48 -10.01 5.98
N LEU A 937 -29.16 -10.01 7.28
CA LEU A 937 -27.96 -10.70 7.79
C LEU A 937 -28.02 -12.20 7.50
N ASP A 938 -29.16 -12.83 7.73
CA ASP A 938 -29.40 -14.26 7.46
C ASP A 938 -29.27 -14.58 5.96
N ALA A 939 -29.77 -13.70 5.08
CA ALA A 939 -29.64 -13.86 3.63
C ALA A 939 -28.17 -13.75 3.19
N ALA A 940 -27.41 -12.80 3.72
CA ALA A 940 -25.99 -12.63 3.43
C ALA A 940 -25.15 -13.79 4.01
N ASP A 941 -25.52 -14.29 5.20
CA ASP A 941 -24.86 -15.42 5.85
C ASP A 941 -25.03 -16.72 5.06
N ALA A 942 -26.22 -16.96 4.52
CA ALA A 942 -26.53 -18.14 3.73
C ALA A 942 -25.84 -18.15 2.36
N ALA A 943 -25.51 -16.99 1.80
CA ALA A 943 -24.85 -16.82 0.50
C ALA A 943 -23.32 -16.80 0.57
N SER A 944 -22.77 -16.77 1.76
CA SER A 944 -21.32 -16.64 2.02
C SER A 944 -20.72 -17.96 2.50
#